data_aa78fbd2ee9c91d09ccf3c25cd56c537
#
_entry.id   aa78fbd2ee9c91d09ccf3c25cd56c537
#
_cell.length_a   1.000
_cell.length_b   1.000
_cell.length_c   1.000
_cell.angle_alpha   90.00
_cell.angle_beta   90.00
_cell.angle_gamma   90.00
#
_symmetry.space_group_name_H-M   'P 1'
#
loop_
_entity.id
_entity.type
_entity.pdbx_description
1 polymer ?
#
loop_
_entity_poly.entity_id
_entity_poly.type
_entity_poly.pdbx_seq_one_letter_code
_entity_poly.pdbx_strand_id
1 'polypeptide(L)'
;MRRFLLLSLLLLTLLFPAASRAQTLSGLLVGKLVGADGPPLENISVSLKKTGIGVNTAADGTFRLKAEAGTQLLHISGLGYVTQQTAVHVTTGTTTTVPTITLLINKHELAEVQIVAARSLNQRPASISKMPIAPLDLPQSAITIERQVLEQQQVLRLSDAVVNTSGLYVMGATGGTQEELASRGFAYGSSNTFKNGVRFNNGIMPEASSLERLEVLKGSAAILYGNVSAGGVLNLVTKKPQFERGGSVGLRVGSVGFWKPLVDVYGAVGNSEKVAFRLNGTFEKANSYRDEVQAERMYVNPSLLFELNPKTTLVLEGDYLRDTRTPDFGIGAINYEIQASRSRFLNVPGAKNATHQTSTTATLANRLNDAWQLRTVVGFQRYDNELRSATRPVASFAPASYGDLTRSLQRTQTAENYFLAQVDLTGKFSTGFLEHTLLLGADADQYQTTSIAYTGPASPSRPTTAVTAFDAINILDRNKVVAQPGERLTGFQELIRNTYTKGNTRRAGFYAQDLLSLSEKVKVLAGLRWTYQETPSDIYYYPTVANAKKGGLLENPRRFAQAFSPRLGVVYQPVKTTALFASYANSFVPNTSATAFDLDGKPLVPSLIDQYEVGIKNDLFKGAVSANVTAYRIVNSNQVQSVLPNDSRIATATNKTNPQELAGQVTSQGVEVDVQSKPVYGASFIAGYSYNNTAYTNSTLYDKGSRLRYNPAHTANLSMLYSFGSAFGNNSFLRGLSAGVTTYYVGDRLAGRNNRKVNPADGQPWPTGTDPFKLIAVPNYVQFDASLGYSYERFSLRVKLANLLDELSYNVHDDNSVNPIAPRNFSATASYQL
;
A
#
# COMPACT_ATOMS: atom_id res chain seq x y z
N MET A 1 18.19 -15.43 -12.96
CA MET A 1 18.93 -14.24 -13.38
C MET A 1 19.36 -14.25 -14.86
N ARG A 2 20.06 -15.26 -15.38
CA ARG A 2 20.43 -15.31 -16.82
C ARG A 2 19.24 -15.26 -17.80
N ARG A 3 18.13 -15.93 -17.52
CA ARG A 3 16.91 -15.90 -18.34
C ARG A 3 16.15 -14.57 -18.27
N PHE A 4 16.26 -13.84 -17.17
CA PHE A 4 15.68 -12.51 -16.99
C PHE A 4 16.37 -11.46 -17.87
N LEU A 5 17.70 -11.47 -17.89
CA LEU A 5 18.51 -10.55 -18.70
C LEU A 5 18.36 -10.80 -20.21
N LEU A 6 18.24 -12.05 -20.63
CA LEU A 6 18.13 -12.41 -22.05
C LEU A 6 16.75 -12.10 -22.63
N LEU A 7 15.65 -12.31 -21.89
CA LEU A 7 14.31 -11.94 -22.36
C LEU A 7 14.11 -10.44 -22.39
N SER A 8 14.63 -9.71 -21.42
CA SER A 8 14.56 -8.24 -21.39
C SER A 8 15.44 -7.59 -22.47
N LEU A 9 16.58 -8.17 -22.81
CA LEU A 9 17.45 -7.68 -23.89
C LEU A 9 16.83 -7.94 -25.29
N LEU A 10 16.18 -9.09 -25.47
CA LEU A 10 15.53 -9.45 -26.75
C LEU A 10 14.31 -8.56 -27.03
N LEU A 11 13.56 -8.14 -25.99
CA LEU A 11 12.45 -7.20 -26.12
C LEU A 11 12.92 -5.77 -26.41
N LEU A 12 14.08 -5.37 -25.90
CA LEU A 12 14.64 -4.04 -26.14
C LEU A 12 15.04 -3.84 -27.62
N THR A 13 15.45 -4.89 -28.31
CA THR A 13 15.85 -4.82 -29.73
C THR A 13 14.70 -4.82 -30.71
N LEU A 14 13.50 -5.25 -30.30
CA LEU A 14 12.31 -5.31 -31.15
C LEU A 14 11.48 -4.00 -31.16
N LEU A 15 11.79 -3.02 -30.31
CA LEU A 15 10.99 -1.80 -30.11
C LEU A 15 11.55 -0.53 -30.75
N PHE A 16 12.65 -0.60 -31.51
CA PHE A 16 13.15 0.55 -32.24
C PHE A 16 12.90 0.41 -33.77
N PRO A 17 11.75 0.88 -34.29
CA PRO A 17 11.64 1.09 -35.72
C PRO A 17 12.50 2.30 -36.13
N ALA A 18 13.31 2.15 -37.15
CA ALA A 18 14.02 3.25 -37.79
C ALA A 18 13.00 4.26 -38.33
N ALA A 19 12.79 5.34 -37.61
CA ALA A 19 11.85 6.40 -38.01
C ALA A 19 12.43 7.20 -39.19
N SER A 20 11.89 6.96 -40.33
CA SER A 20 12.03 7.88 -41.50
C SER A 20 11.39 9.22 -41.10
N ARG A 21 12.16 10.29 -40.98
CA ARG A 21 11.68 11.64 -40.70
C ARG A 21 10.99 12.16 -41.96
N ALA A 22 9.67 12.18 -41.99
CA ALA A 22 8.94 13.08 -42.84
C ALA A 22 9.17 14.52 -42.40
N GLN A 23 9.64 15.40 -43.24
CA GLN A 23 9.77 16.83 -42.95
C GLN A 23 8.35 17.41 -42.78
N THR A 24 7.95 17.67 -41.55
CA THR A 24 6.71 18.37 -41.23
C THR A 24 6.89 19.86 -41.53
N LEU A 25 6.05 20.44 -42.39
CA LEU A 25 5.96 21.86 -42.63
C LEU A 25 5.56 22.57 -41.32
N SER A 26 6.43 23.37 -40.76
CA SER A 26 6.21 24.02 -39.46
C SER A 26 6.45 25.51 -39.52
N GLY A 27 5.76 26.27 -38.66
CA GLY A 27 5.97 27.69 -38.41
C GLY A 27 6.31 27.94 -36.93
N LEU A 28 6.58 29.19 -36.60
CA LEU A 28 6.89 29.63 -35.25
C LEU A 28 5.74 30.47 -34.68
N LEU A 29 5.18 30.10 -33.56
CA LEU A 29 4.23 30.89 -32.76
C LEU A 29 4.98 31.72 -31.74
N VAL A 30 4.70 33.02 -31.66
CA VAL A 30 5.24 33.94 -30.64
C VAL A 30 4.08 34.70 -30.03
N GLY A 31 4.02 34.79 -28.71
CA GLY A 31 2.96 35.50 -28.00
C GLY A 31 3.37 35.94 -26.60
N LYS A 32 2.48 36.67 -25.93
CA LYS A 32 2.68 37.15 -24.55
C LYS A 32 1.46 36.85 -23.69
N LEU A 33 1.70 36.42 -22.45
CA LEU A 33 0.67 36.21 -21.44
C LEU A 33 0.79 37.27 -20.35
N VAL A 34 -0.37 37.81 -19.93
CA VAL A 34 -0.49 38.78 -18.85
C VAL A 34 -1.57 38.34 -17.87
N GLY A 35 -1.46 38.74 -16.62
CA GLY A 35 -2.54 38.59 -15.63
C GLY A 35 -3.68 39.61 -15.84
N ALA A 36 -4.81 39.42 -15.21
CA ALA A 36 -5.96 40.31 -15.27
C ALA A 36 -5.62 41.75 -14.89
N ASP A 37 -4.62 41.93 -14.01
CA ASP A 37 -4.13 43.23 -13.55
C ASP A 37 -2.98 43.79 -14.41
N GLY A 38 -2.64 43.13 -15.54
CA GLY A 38 -1.67 43.57 -16.54
C GLY A 38 -0.20 43.11 -16.35
N PRO A 39 0.29 42.56 -15.24
CA PRO A 39 1.67 42.11 -15.13
C PRO A 39 1.95 40.91 -16.03
N PRO A 40 3.17 40.79 -16.60
CA PRO A 40 3.56 39.62 -17.39
C PRO A 40 3.56 38.37 -16.52
N LEU A 41 3.15 37.24 -17.10
CA LEU A 41 3.06 35.96 -16.41
C LEU A 41 4.21 35.04 -16.80
N GLU A 42 5.12 34.81 -15.86
CA GLU A 42 6.23 33.90 -15.98
C GLU A 42 5.80 32.45 -15.70
N ASN A 43 6.45 31.50 -16.36
CA ASN A 43 6.32 30.05 -16.09
C ASN A 43 4.91 29.47 -16.32
N ILE A 44 4.13 30.08 -17.20
CA ILE A 44 2.82 29.57 -17.67
C ILE A 44 3.05 28.62 -18.84
N SER A 45 2.46 27.44 -18.78
CA SER A 45 2.55 26.43 -19.84
C SER A 45 1.68 26.81 -21.02
N VAL A 46 2.28 26.88 -22.19
CA VAL A 46 1.61 27.06 -23.49
C VAL A 46 1.89 25.83 -24.33
N SER A 47 0.89 25.02 -24.64
CA SER A 47 1.05 23.79 -25.40
C SER A 47 0.05 23.68 -26.53
N LEU A 48 0.39 22.88 -27.53
CA LEU A 48 -0.52 22.53 -28.62
C LEU A 48 -1.43 21.39 -28.14
N LYS A 49 -2.74 21.61 -28.09
CA LYS A 49 -3.71 20.61 -27.61
C LYS A 49 -3.61 19.28 -28.37
N LYS A 50 -3.23 19.32 -29.63
CA LYS A 50 -3.17 18.16 -30.53
C LYS A 50 -1.93 17.31 -30.33
N THR A 51 -0.77 17.91 -30.05
CA THR A 51 0.54 17.23 -29.98
C THR A 51 1.11 17.18 -28.58
N GLY A 52 0.58 17.97 -27.64
CA GLY A 52 1.14 18.13 -26.30
C GLY A 52 2.48 18.86 -26.26
N ILE A 53 3.04 19.26 -27.42
CA ILE A 53 4.29 20.02 -27.47
C ILE A 53 4.01 21.41 -26.90
N GLY A 54 4.83 21.84 -25.94
CA GLY A 54 4.65 23.11 -25.25
C GLY A 54 5.94 23.72 -24.74
N VAL A 55 5.83 24.98 -24.32
CA VAL A 55 6.89 25.79 -23.70
C VAL A 55 6.28 26.53 -22.52
N ASN A 56 7.11 26.97 -21.59
CA ASN A 56 6.68 27.89 -20.54
C ASN A 56 7.05 29.33 -20.92
N THR A 57 6.24 30.29 -20.46
CA THR A 57 6.53 31.70 -20.63
C THR A 57 7.79 32.12 -19.87
N ALA A 58 8.54 33.04 -20.48
CA ALA A 58 9.70 33.70 -19.87
C ALA A 58 9.25 34.74 -18.82
N ALA A 59 10.22 35.34 -18.08
CA ALA A 59 9.96 36.35 -17.06
C ALA A 59 9.19 37.57 -17.53
N ASP A 60 9.31 37.92 -18.82
CA ASP A 60 8.55 38.99 -19.45
C ASP A 60 7.16 38.55 -19.99
N GLY A 61 6.74 37.33 -19.69
CA GLY A 61 5.48 36.73 -20.14
C GLY A 61 5.50 36.21 -21.59
N THR A 62 6.61 36.29 -22.30
CA THR A 62 6.68 35.86 -23.72
C THR A 62 6.87 34.35 -23.87
N PHE A 63 6.37 33.78 -24.97
CA PHE A 63 6.62 32.39 -25.35
C PHE A 63 6.95 32.27 -26.83
N ARG A 64 7.71 31.19 -27.16
CA ARG A 64 8.04 30.81 -28.54
C ARG A 64 7.80 29.31 -28.72
N LEU A 65 6.87 28.93 -29.57
CA LEU A 65 6.45 27.55 -29.77
C LEU A 65 6.47 27.17 -31.24
N LYS A 66 7.22 26.15 -31.61
CA LYS A 66 7.21 25.61 -32.98
C LYS A 66 5.96 24.74 -33.16
N ALA A 67 5.19 25.01 -34.23
CA ALA A 67 3.95 24.31 -34.47
C ALA A 67 3.83 23.92 -35.94
N GLU A 68 3.09 22.86 -36.25
CA GLU A 68 2.76 22.45 -37.62
C GLU A 68 1.84 23.49 -38.29
N ALA A 69 1.98 23.66 -39.61
CA ALA A 69 1.14 24.57 -40.36
C ALA A 69 -0.34 24.14 -40.31
N GLY A 70 -1.24 25.13 -40.31
CA GLY A 70 -2.68 24.94 -40.21
C GLY A 70 -3.25 25.49 -38.89
N THR A 71 -4.53 25.28 -38.65
CA THR A 71 -5.19 25.74 -37.40
C THR A 71 -4.77 24.89 -36.24
N GLN A 72 -4.10 25.52 -35.28
CA GLN A 72 -3.64 24.89 -34.01
C GLN A 72 -4.45 25.45 -32.87
N LEU A 73 -4.77 24.58 -31.89
CA LEU A 73 -5.42 24.98 -30.66
C LEU A 73 -4.38 25.05 -29.57
N LEU A 74 -4.05 26.24 -29.11
CA LEU A 74 -3.19 26.47 -27.95
C LEU A 74 -3.95 26.15 -26.67
N HIS A 75 -3.36 25.36 -25.83
CA HIS A 75 -3.81 25.09 -24.48
C HIS A 75 -2.86 25.81 -23.51
N ILE A 76 -3.40 26.74 -22.78
CA ILE A 76 -2.65 27.63 -21.88
C ILE A 76 -3.10 27.34 -20.47
N SER A 77 -2.18 26.91 -19.61
CA SER A 77 -2.45 26.56 -18.23
C SER A 77 -1.32 27.00 -17.31
N GLY A 78 -1.69 27.47 -16.14
CA GLY A 78 -0.74 27.90 -15.11
C GLY A 78 -1.37 27.81 -13.73
N LEU A 79 -0.52 27.61 -12.70
CA LEU A 79 -0.99 27.56 -11.33
C LEU A 79 -1.67 28.86 -10.94
N GLY A 80 -2.89 28.76 -10.42
CA GLY A 80 -3.67 29.90 -9.99
C GLY A 80 -4.39 30.65 -11.12
N TYR A 81 -4.38 30.13 -12.34
CA TYR A 81 -5.06 30.76 -13.48
C TYR A 81 -6.06 29.83 -14.15
N VAL A 82 -7.14 30.42 -14.65
CA VAL A 82 -8.16 29.68 -15.44
C VAL A 82 -7.52 29.20 -16.73
N THR A 83 -7.54 27.89 -16.96
CA THR A 83 -7.06 27.29 -18.21
C THR A 83 -7.83 27.86 -19.40
N GLN A 84 -7.09 28.33 -20.42
CA GLN A 84 -7.67 28.93 -21.62
C GLN A 84 -7.24 28.20 -22.89
N GLN A 85 -8.13 28.15 -23.89
CA GLN A 85 -7.83 27.60 -25.21
C GLN A 85 -8.03 28.67 -26.28
N THR A 86 -7.03 28.81 -27.16
CA THR A 86 -7.08 29.80 -28.26
C THR A 86 -6.68 29.16 -29.56
N ALA A 87 -7.51 29.28 -30.57
CA ALA A 87 -7.21 28.81 -31.89
C ALA A 87 -6.31 29.82 -32.63
N VAL A 88 -5.21 29.32 -33.25
CA VAL A 88 -4.23 30.12 -33.98
C VAL A 88 -3.92 29.44 -35.29
N HIS A 89 -3.89 30.21 -36.40
CA HIS A 89 -3.51 29.69 -37.71
C HIS A 89 -2.00 29.86 -37.95
N VAL A 90 -1.31 28.76 -38.16
CA VAL A 90 0.15 28.72 -38.37
C VAL A 90 0.45 28.58 -39.85
N THR A 91 1.25 29.50 -40.39
CA THR A 91 1.71 29.45 -41.79
C THR A 91 3.12 28.88 -41.87
N THR A 92 3.37 28.03 -42.83
CA THR A 92 4.66 27.36 -43.06
C THR A 92 5.79 28.36 -43.22
N GLY A 93 6.90 28.15 -42.47
CA GLY A 93 8.13 28.94 -42.59
C GLY A 93 8.04 30.38 -42.09
N THR A 94 6.90 30.79 -41.50
CA THR A 94 6.72 32.16 -41.00
C THR A 94 6.57 32.20 -39.49
N THR A 95 6.76 33.38 -38.89
CA THR A 95 6.44 33.64 -37.49
C THR A 95 5.00 34.18 -37.38
N THR A 96 4.16 33.48 -36.70
CA THR A 96 2.77 33.93 -36.41
C THR A 96 2.74 34.53 -35.02
N THR A 97 2.38 35.80 -34.91
CA THR A 97 2.22 36.48 -33.62
C THR A 97 0.83 36.23 -33.07
N VAL A 98 0.77 35.64 -31.87
CA VAL A 98 -0.47 35.41 -31.12
C VAL A 98 -0.81 36.72 -30.40
N PRO A 99 -2.06 37.23 -30.46
CA PRO A 99 -2.45 38.37 -29.64
C PRO A 99 -2.15 38.13 -28.15
N THR A 100 -1.88 39.21 -27.41
CA THR A 100 -1.66 39.10 -25.94
C THR A 100 -2.88 38.43 -25.29
N ILE A 101 -2.63 37.36 -24.55
CA ILE A 101 -3.66 36.58 -23.88
C ILE A 101 -3.66 36.97 -22.38
N THR A 102 -4.80 37.38 -21.89
CA THR A 102 -5.00 37.70 -20.48
C THR A 102 -5.57 36.47 -19.76
N LEU A 103 -4.86 35.99 -18.74
CA LEU A 103 -5.35 34.92 -17.90
C LEU A 103 -6.05 35.47 -16.65
N LEU A 104 -7.23 34.94 -16.39
CA LEU A 104 -7.97 35.21 -15.16
C LEU A 104 -7.45 34.33 -14.03
N ILE A 105 -7.39 34.88 -12.83
CA ILE A 105 -7.03 34.11 -11.62
C ILE A 105 -8.12 33.04 -11.40
N ASN A 106 -7.67 31.78 -11.27
CA ASN A 106 -8.58 30.69 -10.92
C ASN A 106 -8.86 30.74 -9.43
N LYS A 107 -10.03 31.26 -9.06
CA LYS A 107 -10.49 31.34 -7.68
C LYS A 107 -10.75 29.97 -7.04
N HIS A 108 -10.75 28.89 -7.83
CA HIS A 108 -11.11 27.52 -7.40
C HIS A 108 -9.90 26.61 -7.07
N GLU A 109 -8.67 27.10 -7.20
CA GLU A 109 -7.45 26.32 -6.93
C GLU A 109 -6.97 26.43 -5.48
N LEU A 110 -7.79 26.01 -4.50
CA LEU A 110 -7.34 25.83 -3.11
C LEU A 110 -7.05 24.37 -2.75
N ALA A 111 -7.37 23.42 -3.61
CA ALA A 111 -6.98 22.03 -3.46
C ALA A 111 -5.75 21.77 -4.32
N GLU A 112 -4.70 21.24 -3.71
CA GLU A 112 -3.50 20.59 -4.25
C GLU A 112 -3.53 20.28 -5.77
N VAL A 113 -3.68 21.29 -6.64
CA VAL A 113 -3.59 21.13 -8.09
C VAL A 113 -2.12 21.12 -8.44
N GLN A 114 -1.64 19.93 -8.65
CA GLN A 114 -0.31 19.68 -9.13
C GLN A 114 -0.15 20.23 -10.54
N ILE A 115 0.85 21.07 -10.76
CA ILE A 115 1.44 21.31 -12.08
C ILE A 115 2.15 20.01 -12.46
N VAL A 116 1.40 19.04 -12.98
CA VAL A 116 1.87 17.65 -13.08
C VAL A 116 2.73 17.41 -14.31
N ALA A 117 2.53 18.16 -15.39
CA ALA A 117 3.15 17.84 -16.68
C ALA A 117 4.64 18.23 -16.81
N ALA A 118 5.10 19.28 -16.13
CA ALA A 118 6.44 19.82 -16.34
C ALA A 118 7.51 19.31 -15.35
N ARG A 119 7.11 18.92 -14.12
CA ARG A 119 8.07 18.52 -13.08
C ARG A 119 8.48 17.06 -13.20
N SER A 120 9.71 16.73 -12.83
CA SER A 120 10.17 15.36 -12.64
C SER A 120 9.40 14.68 -11.51
N LEU A 121 9.43 13.35 -11.45
CA LEU A 121 8.77 12.59 -10.38
C LEU A 121 9.39 12.90 -9.00
N ASN A 122 10.70 13.18 -8.96
CA ASN A 122 11.38 13.59 -7.73
C ASN A 122 11.07 15.05 -7.31
N GLN A 123 10.41 15.83 -8.15
CA GLN A 123 10.02 17.22 -7.86
C GLN A 123 8.52 17.36 -7.52
N ARG A 124 7.74 16.28 -7.57
CA ARG A 124 6.32 16.30 -7.22
C ARG A 124 6.16 16.00 -5.74
N PRO A 125 5.67 16.96 -4.90
CA PRO A 125 5.43 16.69 -3.49
C PRO A 125 4.47 15.51 -3.29
N ALA A 126 4.79 14.64 -2.34
CA ALA A 126 3.93 13.55 -1.92
C ALA A 126 3.18 13.93 -0.64
N SER A 127 1.87 13.76 -0.61
CA SER A 127 1.03 14.12 0.54
C SER A 127 1.34 13.29 1.79
N ILE A 128 1.93 12.12 1.61
CA ILE A 128 2.38 11.23 2.68
C ILE A 128 3.44 11.87 3.60
N SER A 129 4.16 12.88 3.13
CA SER A 129 5.14 13.64 3.96
C SER A 129 4.48 14.64 4.91
N LYS A 130 3.17 14.93 4.76
CA LYS A 130 2.41 16.00 5.44
C LYS A 130 2.97 17.41 5.22
N MET A 131 3.99 17.56 4.41
CA MET A 131 4.67 18.81 4.09
C MET A 131 4.76 18.96 2.58
N PRO A 132 4.72 20.19 2.04
CA PRO A 132 4.87 20.43 0.59
C PRO A 132 6.34 20.33 0.15
N ILE A 133 6.98 19.19 0.47
CA ILE A 133 8.39 18.92 0.17
C ILE A 133 8.48 17.97 -1.03
N ALA A 134 9.31 18.32 -1.99
CA ALA A 134 9.63 17.44 -3.11
C ALA A 134 10.41 16.20 -2.62
N PRO A 135 10.22 15.01 -3.21
CA PRO A 135 11.03 13.83 -2.88
C PRO A 135 12.54 14.07 -2.98
N LEU A 136 12.99 14.95 -3.86
CA LEU A 136 14.41 15.34 -4.01
C LEU A 136 14.96 16.00 -2.74
N ASP A 137 14.13 16.75 -2.01
CA ASP A 137 14.48 17.46 -0.77
C ASP A 137 14.22 16.62 0.48
N LEU A 138 13.60 15.46 0.35
CA LEU A 138 13.26 14.59 1.47
C LEU A 138 14.38 13.57 1.72
N PRO A 139 15.01 13.51 2.92
CA PRO A 139 16.05 12.51 3.21
C PRO A 139 15.46 11.13 3.51
N GLN A 140 14.60 10.62 2.63
CA GLN A 140 13.92 9.33 2.71
C GLN A 140 13.41 8.91 1.34
N SER A 141 13.30 7.61 1.09
CA SER A 141 12.72 7.07 -0.14
C SER A 141 11.20 7.22 -0.13
N ALA A 142 10.66 7.94 -1.12
CA ALA A 142 9.24 8.08 -1.37
C ALA A 142 8.94 7.80 -2.84
N ILE A 143 7.91 7.00 -3.11
CA ILE A 143 7.51 6.58 -4.46
C ILE A 143 6.02 6.85 -4.62
N THR A 144 5.65 7.30 -5.81
CA THR A 144 4.25 7.50 -6.18
C THR A 144 3.91 6.67 -7.40
N ILE A 145 2.83 5.91 -7.33
CA ILE A 145 2.24 5.16 -8.44
C ILE A 145 1.00 5.92 -8.86
N GLU A 146 1.07 6.57 -10.00
CA GLU A 146 0.03 7.47 -10.51
C GLU A 146 -1.17 6.70 -11.09
N ARG A 147 -2.33 7.37 -11.14
CA ARG A 147 -3.58 6.84 -11.71
C ARG A 147 -3.39 6.20 -13.10
N GLN A 148 -2.59 6.83 -13.96
CA GLN A 148 -2.33 6.30 -15.30
C GLN A 148 -1.76 4.88 -15.25
N VAL A 149 -0.82 4.60 -14.35
CA VAL A 149 -0.25 3.26 -14.17
C VAL A 149 -1.31 2.29 -13.63
N LEU A 150 -2.09 2.71 -12.62
CA LEU A 150 -3.16 1.90 -12.04
C LEU A 150 -4.20 1.47 -13.08
N GLU A 151 -4.61 2.39 -13.95
CA GLU A 151 -5.58 2.13 -15.02
C GLU A 151 -4.99 1.27 -16.15
N GLN A 152 -3.76 1.55 -16.60
CA GLN A 152 -3.11 0.85 -17.68
C GLN A 152 -2.80 -0.61 -17.34
N GLN A 153 -2.37 -0.86 -16.12
CA GLN A 153 -2.13 -2.20 -15.61
C GLN A 153 -3.41 -2.90 -15.14
N GLN A 154 -4.56 -2.22 -15.24
CA GLN A 154 -5.84 -2.72 -14.77
C GLN A 154 -5.75 -3.22 -13.31
N VAL A 155 -5.14 -2.42 -12.44
CA VAL A 155 -4.97 -2.74 -11.01
C VAL A 155 -6.32 -3.01 -10.37
N LEU A 156 -6.44 -4.14 -9.69
CA LEU A 156 -7.65 -4.57 -8.99
C LEU A 156 -7.48 -4.46 -7.47
N ARG A 157 -6.29 -4.79 -6.98
CA ARG A 157 -5.89 -4.81 -5.57
C ARG A 157 -4.58 -4.07 -5.34
N LEU A 158 -4.25 -3.77 -4.09
CA LEU A 158 -2.97 -3.12 -3.78
C LEU A 158 -1.78 -3.99 -4.16
N SER A 159 -1.89 -5.32 -4.05
CA SER A 159 -0.87 -6.26 -4.51
C SER A 159 -0.50 -6.08 -5.98
N ASP A 160 -1.46 -5.72 -6.84
CA ASP A 160 -1.19 -5.44 -8.26
C ASP A 160 -0.43 -4.10 -8.45
N ALA A 161 -0.66 -3.12 -7.57
CA ALA A 161 -0.01 -1.83 -7.65
C ALA A 161 1.43 -1.87 -7.13
N VAL A 162 1.66 -2.58 -6.01
CA VAL A 162 2.96 -2.58 -5.33
C VAL A 162 4.06 -3.28 -6.11
N VAL A 163 3.74 -4.08 -7.13
CA VAL A 163 4.71 -4.63 -8.09
C VAL A 163 5.51 -3.55 -8.83
N ASN A 164 5.05 -2.29 -8.80
CA ASN A 164 5.76 -1.15 -9.38
C ASN A 164 6.76 -0.48 -8.42
N THR A 165 6.98 -1.06 -7.25
CA THR A 165 7.84 -0.50 -6.20
C THR A 165 8.93 -1.49 -5.81
N SER A 166 10.20 -1.09 -5.81
CA SER A 166 11.29 -1.96 -5.37
C SER A 166 11.13 -2.36 -3.91
N GLY A 167 11.42 -3.61 -3.58
CA GLY A 167 11.42 -4.12 -2.22
C GLY A 167 10.05 -4.28 -1.55
N LEU A 168 8.94 -3.94 -2.23
CA LEU A 168 7.59 -4.29 -1.80
C LEU A 168 7.18 -5.63 -2.40
N TYR A 169 6.57 -6.49 -1.58
CA TYR A 169 6.11 -7.81 -2.01
C TYR A 169 4.90 -8.26 -1.20
N VAL A 170 4.16 -9.23 -1.76
CA VAL A 170 3.09 -9.93 -1.06
C VAL A 170 3.72 -11.00 -0.19
N MET A 171 3.56 -10.91 1.11
CA MET A 171 4.03 -11.89 2.06
C MET A 171 3.05 -13.05 2.20
N GLY A 172 1.77 -12.75 2.33
CA GLY A 172 0.72 -13.73 2.49
C GLY A 172 -0.66 -13.20 2.14
N ALA A 173 -1.66 -14.08 2.25
CA ALA A 173 -3.07 -13.71 2.10
C ALA A 173 -3.88 -14.51 3.11
N THR A 174 -4.32 -13.86 4.18
CA THR A 174 -5.09 -14.52 5.24
C THR A 174 -6.50 -14.83 4.76
N GLY A 175 -6.77 -16.10 4.49
CA GLY A 175 -8.09 -16.59 4.03
C GLY A 175 -8.57 -15.91 2.73
N GLY A 176 -7.71 -15.25 1.97
CA GLY A 176 -8.06 -14.44 0.81
C GLY A 176 -8.81 -13.15 1.14
N THR A 177 -8.87 -12.74 2.41
CA THR A 177 -9.66 -11.59 2.89
C THR A 177 -8.82 -10.32 3.04
N GLN A 178 -7.53 -10.46 3.30
CA GLN A 178 -6.58 -9.39 3.51
C GLN A 178 -5.32 -9.62 2.70
N GLU A 179 -4.72 -8.57 2.18
CA GLU A 179 -3.39 -8.59 1.53
C GLU A 179 -2.33 -8.29 2.59
N GLU A 180 -1.41 -9.21 2.76
CA GLU A 180 -0.27 -9.02 3.66
C GLU A 180 0.93 -8.56 2.84
N LEU A 181 1.13 -7.26 2.80
CA LEU A 181 2.26 -6.63 2.14
C LEU A 181 3.43 -6.52 3.11
N ALA A 182 4.63 -6.54 2.59
CA ALA A 182 5.85 -6.34 3.37
C ALA A 182 6.90 -5.59 2.56
N SER A 183 7.78 -4.89 3.25
CA SER A 183 9.01 -4.37 2.68
C SER A 183 10.12 -4.34 3.73
N ARG A 184 11.37 -4.41 3.26
CA ARG A 184 12.56 -4.36 4.12
C ARG A 184 12.51 -5.38 5.28
N GLY A 185 11.83 -6.52 5.08
CA GLY A 185 11.70 -7.57 6.07
C GLY A 185 10.57 -7.38 7.10
N PHE A 186 9.80 -6.32 7.03
CA PHE A 186 8.72 -6.01 7.97
C PHE A 186 7.37 -5.95 7.29
N ALA A 187 6.38 -6.64 7.89
CA ALA A 187 5.02 -6.66 7.39
C ALA A 187 4.32 -5.30 7.61
N TYR A 188 3.44 -4.94 6.68
CA TYR A 188 2.53 -3.82 6.79
C TYR A 188 1.21 -4.31 7.41
N GLY A 189 1.01 -3.97 8.67
CA GLY A 189 -0.27 -4.17 9.32
C GLY A 189 -1.28 -3.07 8.99
N SER A 190 -2.47 -3.14 9.59
CA SER A 190 -3.48 -2.09 9.50
C SER A 190 -2.98 -0.72 9.97
N SER A 191 -1.96 -0.70 10.83
CA SER A 191 -1.33 0.53 11.30
C SER A 191 -0.46 1.24 10.25
N ASN A 192 -0.13 0.60 9.14
CA ASN A 192 0.75 1.14 8.09
C ASN A 192 0.00 1.63 6.85
N THR A 193 -1.33 1.49 6.82
CA THR A 193 -2.16 1.95 5.71
C THR A 193 -2.86 3.24 6.10
N PHE A 194 -2.76 4.24 5.21
CA PHE A 194 -3.39 5.54 5.35
C PHE A 194 -4.24 5.82 4.12
N LYS A 195 -5.27 6.62 4.31
CA LYS A 195 -6.11 7.12 3.24
C LYS A 195 -6.17 8.65 3.36
N ASN A 196 -5.71 9.35 2.33
CA ASN A 196 -5.60 10.81 2.34
C ASN A 196 -4.82 11.36 3.55
N GLY A 197 -3.77 10.62 3.98
CA GLY A 197 -2.92 10.97 5.12
C GLY A 197 -3.52 10.68 6.50
N VAL A 198 -4.64 9.98 6.56
CA VAL A 198 -5.34 9.56 7.78
C VAL A 198 -5.23 8.05 7.94
N ARG A 199 -4.97 7.55 9.14
CA ARG A 199 -4.89 6.11 9.40
C ARG A 199 -6.17 5.41 8.95
N PHE A 200 -6.01 4.36 8.18
CA PHE A 200 -7.11 3.59 7.61
C PHE A 200 -6.92 2.10 7.97
N ASN A 201 -7.89 1.53 8.68
CA ASN A 201 -7.85 0.12 8.99
C ASN A 201 -8.14 -0.70 7.73
N ASN A 202 -7.16 -1.49 7.28
CA ASN A 202 -7.27 -2.36 6.11
C ASN A 202 -7.53 -3.83 6.51
N GLY A 203 -8.37 -4.09 7.48
CA GLY A 203 -8.87 -5.44 7.80
C GLY A 203 -9.59 -6.13 6.64
N ILE A 204 -9.80 -5.39 5.55
CA ILE A 204 -10.29 -5.84 4.26
C ILE A 204 -9.42 -5.24 3.16
N MET A 205 -9.29 -5.90 2.01
CA MET A 205 -8.57 -5.36 0.84
C MET A 205 -9.19 -4.03 0.39
N PRO A 206 -8.44 -2.91 0.34
CA PRO A 206 -8.95 -1.65 -0.15
C PRO A 206 -9.38 -1.73 -1.62
N GLU A 207 -10.30 -0.85 -2.03
CA GLU A 207 -10.72 -0.75 -3.43
C GLU A 207 -9.82 0.22 -4.20
N ALA A 208 -9.28 -0.24 -5.35
CA ALA A 208 -8.35 0.54 -6.15
C ALA A 208 -9.02 1.51 -7.14
N SER A 209 -10.30 1.30 -7.49
CA SER A 209 -10.98 2.09 -8.54
C SER A 209 -11.20 3.57 -8.17
N SER A 210 -11.25 3.89 -6.87
CA SER A 210 -11.38 5.26 -6.39
C SER A 210 -10.04 6.00 -6.21
N LEU A 211 -8.90 5.33 -6.46
CA LEU A 211 -7.59 5.92 -6.21
C LEU A 211 -7.14 6.84 -7.36
N GLU A 212 -6.63 8.00 -7.00
CA GLU A 212 -5.86 8.89 -7.87
C GLU A 212 -4.41 8.45 -7.95
N ARG A 213 -3.85 8.02 -6.82
CA ARG A 213 -2.49 7.49 -6.74
C ARG A 213 -2.29 6.68 -5.46
N LEU A 214 -1.27 5.85 -5.47
CA LEU A 214 -0.73 5.18 -4.30
C LEU A 214 0.64 5.78 -3.99
N GLU A 215 0.81 6.29 -2.77
CA GLU A 215 2.09 6.80 -2.27
C GLU A 215 2.70 5.79 -1.30
N VAL A 216 3.99 5.54 -1.43
CA VAL A 216 4.76 4.65 -0.57
C VAL A 216 5.89 5.45 0.05
N LEU A 217 5.90 5.58 1.38
CA LEU A 217 7.03 6.12 2.12
C LEU A 217 7.75 4.95 2.78
N LYS A 218 8.92 4.61 2.28
CA LYS A 218 9.70 3.46 2.77
C LYS A 218 10.42 3.80 4.07
N GLY A 219 10.48 2.84 4.98
CA GLY A 219 11.14 2.98 6.26
C GLY A 219 10.35 3.74 7.32
N SER A 220 11.01 4.22 8.38
CA SER A 220 10.34 4.81 9.53
C SER A 220 9.55 6.08 9.18
N ALA A 221 8.26 6.04 9.44
CA ALA A 221 7.35 7.17 9.33
C ALA A 221 6.76 7.58 10.70
N ALA A 222 7.37 7.11 11.78
CA ALA A 222 6.84 7.26 13.14
C ALA A 222 6.65 8.72 13.56
N ILE A 223 7.51 9.61 13.11
CA ILE A 223 7.37 11.05 13.40
C ILE A 223 6.04 11.62 12.88
N LEU A 224 5.57 11.17 11.73
CA LEU A 224 4.35 11.67 11.09
C LEU A 224 3.09 10.92 11.54
N TYR A 225 3.24 9.63 11.86
CA TYR A 225 2.13 8.70 11.98
C TYR A 225 2.11 7.90 13.30
N GLY A 226 3.08 8.15 14.19
CA GLY A 226 3.17 7.47 15.48
C GLY A 226 3.61 6.01 15.34
N ASN A 227 2.98 5.12 16.09
CA ASN A 227 3.32 3.69 16.08
C ASN A 227 2.98 3.06 14.72
N VAL A 228 4.00 2.87 13.88
CA VAL A 228 3.97 2.19 12.58
C VAL A 228 5.14 1.23 12.46
N SER A 229 4.97 0.17 11.66
CA SER A 229 6.02 -0.80 11.37
C SER A 229 7.21 -0.16 10.63
N ALA A 230 8.39 -0.71 10.83
CA ALA A 230 9.64 -0.23 10.22
C ALA A 230 9.71 -0.35 8.69
N GLY A 231 8.87 -1.17 8.07
CA GLY A 231 8.86 -1.37 6.62
C GLY A 231 8.49 -0.10 5.84
N GLY A 232 7.64 0.74 6.41
CA GLY A 232 7.15 1.96 5.79
C GLY A 232 5.63 2.11 5.90
N VAL A 233 5.07 3.05 5.17
CA VAL A 233 3.63 3.31 5.13
C VAL A 233 3.13 3.47 3.70
N LEU A 234 1.86 3.10 3.50
CA LEU A 234 1.11 3.27 2.26
C LEU A 234 0.06 4.36 2.46
N ASN A 235 -0.07 5.27 1.50
CA ASN A 235 -1.13 6.28 1.50
C ASN A 235 -1.97 6.15 0.24
N LEU A 236 -3.22 5.81 0.43
CA LEU A 236 -4.24 5.69 -0.61
C LEU A 236 -4.82 7.09 -0.86
N VAL A 237 -4.42 7.74 -1.93
CA VAL A 237 -4.96 9.05 -2.29
C VAL A 237 -6.14 8.87 -3.23
N THR A 238 -7.31 9.30 -2.81
CA THR A 238 -8.55 9.16 -3.58
C THR A 238 -8.72 10.30 -4.59
N LYS A 239 -9.44 10.01 -5.65
CA LYS A 239 -9.92 10.98 -6.62
C LYS A 239 -10.79 12.04 -5.93
N LYS A 240 -10.51 13.32 -6.17
CA LYS A 240 -11.25 14.42 -5.54
C LYS A 240 -12.37 14.97 -6.45
N PRO A 241 -13.42 15.59 -5.87
CA PRO A 241 -14.42 16.34 -6.63
C PRO A 241 -13.77 17.43 -7.49
N GLN A 242 -14.37 17.72 -8.63
CA GLN A 242 -13.95 18.75 -9.58
C GLN A 242 -15.19 19.52 -10.02
N PHE A 243 -15.05 20.81 -10.34
CA PHE A 243 -16.17 21.64 -10.80
C PHE A 243 -16.49 21.38 -12.29
N GLU A 244 -15.50 21.02 -13.08
CA GLU A 244 -15.70 20.58 -14.46
C GLU A 244 -16.49 19.27 -14.45
N ARG A 245 -17.55 19.18 -15.27
CA ARG A 245 -18.38 17.97 -15.38
C ARG A 245 -17.65 16.92 -16.18
N GLY A 246 -17.66 15.70 -15.71
CA GLY A 246 -17.04 14.58 -16.40
C GLY A 246 -17.27 13.27 -15.66
N GLY A 247 -16.65 12.23 -16.20
CA GLY A 247 -16.74 10.91 -15.61
C GLY A 247 -16.49 9.80 -16.58
N SER A 248 -16.67 8.58 -16.11
CA SER A 248 -16.60 7.39 -16.96
C SER A 248 -17.52 6.30 -16.42
N VAL A 249 -18.05 5.52 -17.33
CA VAL A 249 -18.72 4.24 -17.03
C VAL A 249 -17.96 3.13 -17.74
N GLY A 250 -17.86 1.96 -17.11
CA GLY A 250 -17.12 0.86 -17.69
C GLY A 250 -17.56 -0.51 -17.16
N LEU A 251 -17.12 -1.52 -17.87
CA LEU A 251 -17.31 -2.92 -17.50
C LEU A 251 -15.98 -3.64 -17.67
N ARG A 252 -15.52 -4.31 -16.61
CA ARG A 252 -14.40 -5.25 -16.68
C ARG A 252 -14.93 -6.66 -16.59
N VAL A 253 -14.47 -7.52 -17.47
CA VAL A 253 -14.75 -8.97 -17.48
C VAL A 253 -13.43 -9.72 -17.51
N GLY A 254 -13.43 -10.97 -17.09
CA GLY A 254 -12.19 -11.76 -17.06
C GLY A 254 -12.42 -13.26 -16.87
N SER A 255 -11.32 -13.96 -16.68
CA SER A 255 -11.32 -15.41 -16.45
C SER A 255 -12.17 -15.77 -15.23
N VAL A 256 -12.63 -17.02 -15.19
CA VAL A 256 -13.38 -17.64 -14.07
C VAL A 256 -14.62 -16.86 -13.64
N GLY A 257 -15.41 -16.39 -14.61
CA GLY A 257 -16.68 -15.69 -14.36
C GLY A 257 -16.52 -14.33 -13.66
N PHE A 258 -15.36 -13.69 -13.79
CA PHE A 258 -15.13 -12.35 -13.26
C PHE A 258 -15.87 -11.29 -14.07
N TRP A 259 -16.63 -10.42 -13.38
CA TRP A 259 -17.17 -9.20 -13.96
C TRP A 259 -17.27 -8.08 -12.93
N LYS A 260 -17.06 -6.84 -13.38
CA LYS A 260 -16.99 -5.65 -12.53
C LYS A 260 -17.41 -4.41 -13.29
N PRO A 261 -18.66 -3.90 -13.13
CA PRO A 261 -19.04 -2.57 -13.58
C PRO A 261 -18.35 -1.50 -12.74
N LEU A 262 -18.05 -0.38 -13.37
CA LEU A 262 -17.32 0.75 -12.83
C LEU A 262 -18.06 2.03 -13.16
N VAL A 263 -18.23 2.93 -12.21
CA VAL A 263 -18.80 4.26 -12.38
C VAL A 263 -17.90 5.26 -11.65
N ASP A 264 -17.57 6.34 -12.33
CA ASP A 264 -16.86 7.50 -11.79
C ASP A 264 -17.47 8.76 -12.41
N VAL A 265 -18.21 9.54 -11.63
CA VAL A 265 -18.88 10.75 -12.10
C VAL A 265 -18.59 11.91 -11.16
N TYR A 266 -18.37 13.08 -11.73
CA TYR A 266 -18.03 14.28 -10.97
C TYR A 266 -18.49 15.54 -11.66
N GLY A 267 -18.60 16.63 -10.90
CA GLY A 267 -18.94 17.94 -11.43
C GLY A 267 -19.41 18.90 -10.34
N ALA A 268 -19.75 20.11 -10.75
CA ALA A 268 -20.42 21.06 -9.90
C ALA A 268 -21.82 20.56 -9.51
N VAL A 269 -22.25 20.80 -8.29
CA VAL A 269 -23.64 20.56 -7.85
C VAL A 269 -24.54 21.63 -8.46
N GLY A 270 -25.39 21.22 -9.39
CA GLY A 270 -26.16 22.17 -10.22
C GLY A 270 -25.21 23.05 -11.05
N ASN A 271 -25.29 24.35 -10.85
CA ASN A 271 -24.37 25.35 -11.43
C ASN A 271 -23.55 26.07 -10.35
N SER A 272 -23.33 25.41 -9.22
CA SER A 272 -22.56 25.98 -8.11
C SER A 272 -21.09 26.12 -8.46
N GLU A 273 -20.53 27.30 -8.21
CA GLU A 273 -19.08 27.55 -8.26
C GLU A 273 -18.38 27.22 -6.93
N LYS A 274 -19.15 26.81 -5.90
CA LYS A 274 -18.63 26.57 -4.53
C LYS A 274 -18.79 25.14 -4.06
N VAL A 275 -19.60 24.32 -4.75
CA VAL A 275 -19.86 22.95 -4.33
C VAL A 275 -19.68 22.02 -5.51
N ALA A 276 -18.75 21.07 -5.38
CA ALA A 276 -18.52 20.03 -6.34
C ALA A 276 -18.71 18.65 -5.70
N PHE A 277 -19.05 17.66 -6.50
CA PHE A 277 -19.21 16.28 -6.06
C PHE A 277 -18.37 15.31 -6.88
N ARG A 278 -18.10 14.16 -6.33
CA ARG A 278 -17.64 12.96 -7.06
C ARG A 278 -18.26 11.72 -6.45
N LEU A 279 -18.63 10.80 -7.29
CA LEU A 279 -19.13 9.48 -6.91
C LEU A 279 -18.35 8.41 -7.68
N ASN A 280 -17.64 7.56 -6.96
CA ASN A 280 -17.09 6.32 -7.48
C ASN A 280 -17.92 5.15 -6.98
N GLY A 281 -18.22 4.20 -7.86
CA GLY A 281 -18.98 3.02 -7.52
C GLY A 281 -18.55 1.81 -8.33
N THR A 282 -18.59 0.64 -7.69
CA THR A 282 -18.31 -0.62 -8.37
C THR A 282 -18.96 -1.79 -7.66
N PHE A 283 -19.33 -2.79 -8.44
CA PHE A 283 -19.72 -4.11 -7.97
C PHE A 283 -18.80 -5.14 -8.60
N GLU A 284 -18.43 -6.18 -7.89
CA GLU A 284 -17.53 -7.22 -8.38
C GLU A 284 -18.10 -8.58 -8.02
N LYS A 285 -18.14 -9.48 -8.99
CA LYS A 285 -18.42 -10.90 -8.74
C LYS A 285 -17.36 -11.72 -9.46
N ALA A 286 -16.82 -12.70 -8.77
CA ALA A 286 -15.77 -13.56 -9.27
C ALA A 286 -15.87 -14.96 -8.67
N ASN A 287 -15.61 -15.97 -9.48
CA ASN A 287 -15.14 -17.26 -9.01
C ASN A 287 -13.61 -17.25 -8.93
N SER A 288 -13.01 -18.35 -8.56
CA SER A 288 -11.56 -18.49 -8.46
C SER A 288 -11.07 -19.68 -9.29
N TYR A 289 -9.77 -19.72 -9.57
CA TYR A 289 -9.09 -20.92 -10.03
C TYR A 289 -9.01 -22.01 -8.92
N ARG A 290 -9.29 -21.63 -7.69
CA ARG A 290 -9.47 -22.51 -6.55
C ARG A 290 -10.88 -23.06 -6.58
N ASP A 291 -11.04 -24.38 -6.38
CA ASP A 291 -12.35 -25.02 -6.37
C ASP A 291 -13.23 -24.38 -5.29
N GLU A 292 -14.53 -24.19 -5.57
CA GLU A 292 -15.55 -23.66 -4.63
C GLU A 292 -15.29 -22.25 -4.06
N VAL A 293 -14.21 -21.57 -4.43
CA VAL A 293 -13.91 -20.23 -3.95
C VAL A 293 -14.59 -19.18 -4.82
N GLN A 294 -15.38 -18.33 -4.21
CA GLN A 294 -16.09 -17.22 -4.86
C GLN A 294 -16.07 -15.97 -4.01
N ALA A 295 -16.23 -14.81 -4.65
CA ALA A 295 -16.29 -13.51 -4.00
C ALA A 295 -17.33 -12.61 -4.65
N GLU A 296 -18.01 -11.83 -3.82
CA GLU A 296 -18.91 -10.76 -4.20
C GLU A 296 -18.56 -9.51 -3.40
N ARG A 297 -18.40 -8.38 -4.10
CA ARG A 297 -17.94 -7.13 -3.48
C ARG A 297 -18.70 -5.95 -4.05
N MET A 298 -19.09 -5.02 -3.19
CA MET A 298 -19.71 -3.75 -3.54
C MET A 298 -18.94 -2.62 -2.88
N TYR A 299 -18.65 -1.57 -3.63
CA TYR A 299 -17.96 -0.39 -3.12
C TYR A 299 -18.61 0.88 -3.67
N VAL A 300 -18.78 1.86 -2.78
CA VAL A 300 -19.26 3.20 -3.14
C VAL A 300 -18.44 4.22 -2.35
N ASN A 301 -17.93 5.24 -3.05
CA ASN A 301 -17.15 6.33 -2.47
C ASN A 301 -17.72 7.69 -2.93
N PRO A 302 -18.69 8.27 -2.22
CA PRO A 302 -19.15 9.61 -2.45
C PRO A 302 -18.20 10.63 -1.81
N SER A 303 -18.02 11.76 -2.47
CA SER A 303 -17.29 12.90 -1.91
C SER A 303 -17.87 14.23 -2.35
N LEU A 304 -17.77 15.24 -1.48
CA LEU A 304 -18.22 16.61 -1.69
C LEU A 304 -17.07 17.56 -1.35
N LEU A 305 -16.87 18.54 -2.20
CA LEU A 305 -15.96 19.67 -1.97
C LEU A 305 -16.78 20.93 -1.81
N PHE A 306 -16.54 21.65 -0.73
CA PHE A 306 -17.12 22.96 -0.45
C PHE A 306 -15.99 24.00 -0.43
N GLU A 307 -16.07 25.01 -1.28
CA GLU A 307 -15.28 26.23 -1.17
C GLU A 307 -16.00 27.21 -0.26
N LEU A 308 -15.65 27.18 1.02
CA LEU A 308 -16.29 28.04 2.04
C LEU A 308 -15.94 29.52 1.79
N ASN A 309 -14.71 29.77 1.38
CA ASN A 309 -14.19 31.07 0.93
C ASN A 309 -12.91 30.84 0.10
N PRO A 310 -12.29 31.88 -0.52
CA PRO A 310 -11.09 31.72 -1.35
C PRO A 310 -9.85 31.12 -0.65
N LYS A 311 -9.87 31.00 0.68
CA LYS A 311 -8.75 30.46 1.48
C LYS A 311 -9.13 29.17 2.22
N THR A 312 -10.40 28.75 2.19
CA THR A 312 -10.88 27.66 3.02
C THR A 312 -11.73 26.68 2.21
N THR A 313 -11.29 25.45 2.16
CA THR A 313 -12.02 24.33 1.55
C THR A 313 -12.36 23.26 2.59
N LEU A 314 -13.53 22.66 2.43
CA LEU A 314 -13.95 21.49 3.20
C LEU A 314 -14.23 20.35 2.23
N VAL A 315 -13.58 19.22 2.44
CA VAL A 315 -13.86 17.97 1.72
C VAL A 315 -14.53 17.00 2.68
N LEU A 316 -15.73 16.56 2.34
CA LEU A 316 -16.41 15.44 2.99
C LEU A 316 -16.29 14.22 2.08
N GLU A 317 -15.81 13.09 2.62
CA GLU A 317 -15.64 11.87 1.88
C GLU A 317 -16.17 10.69 2.69
N GLY A 318 -16.91 9.79 2.02
CA GLY A 318 -17.42 8.56 2.59
C GLY A 318 -16.96 7.34 1.80
N ASP A 319 -16.95 6.18 2.46
CA ASP A 319 -16.83 4.87 1.82
C ASP A 319 -17.86 3.92 2.40
N TYR A 320 -18.39 3.10 1.53
CA TYR A 320 -19.09 1.88 1.91
C TYR A 320 -18.51 0.72 1.13
N LEU A 321 -18.04 -0.29 1.82
CA LEU A 321 -17.47 -1.49 1.25
C LEU A 321 -18.11 -2.72 1.91
N ARG A 322 -18.77 -3.53 1.09
CA ARG A 322 -19.27 -4.87 1.47
C ARG A 322 -18.50 -5.91 0.69
N ASP A 323 -17.97 -6.90 1.38
CA ASP A 323 -17.24 -8.01 0.78
C ASP A 323 -17.73 -9.33 1.39
N THR A 324 -18.18 -10.23 0.55
CA THR A 324 -18.59 -11.59 0.94
C THR A 324 -17.82 -12.57 0.09
N ARG A 325 -17.11 -13.49 0.73
CA ARG A 325 -16.31 -14.48 0.01
C ARG A 325 -16.20 -15.80 0.74
N THR A 326 -15.86 -16.85 0.00
CA THR A 326 -15.43 -18.12 0.58
C THR A 326 -14.00 -17.94 1.11
N PRO A 327 -13.74 -18.06 2.42
CA PRO A 327 -12.37 -17.97 2.95
C PRO A 327 -11.55 -19.16 2.50
N ASP A 328 -10.30 -18.91 2.05
CA ASP A 328 -9.41 -19.93 1.55
C ASP A 328 -8.01 -19.79 2.18
N PHE A 329 -7.68 -20.67 3.12
CA PHE A 329 -6.36 -20.68 3.77
C PHE A 329 -5.30 -21.41 2.92
N GLY A 330 -5.60 -21.77 1.68
CA GLY A 330 -4.67 -22.39 0.75
C GLY A 330 -4.67 -23.93 0.84
N ILE A 331 -3.56 -24.52 0.36
CA ILE A 331 -3.42 -25.96 0.16
C ILE A 331 -2.70 -26.70 1.30
N GLY A 332 -2.19 -25.95 2.28
CA GLY A 332 -1.44 -26.53 3.39
C GLY A 332 -0.08 -27.12 2.98
N ALA A 333 0.57 -27.75 3.95
CA ALA A 333 1.80 -28.52 3.77
C ALA A 333 1.73 -29.80 4.61
N ILE A 334 2.35 -30.87 4.15
CA ILE A 334 2.50 -32.12 4.90
C ILE A 334 3.94 -32.24 5.35
N ASN A 335 4.20 -32.28 6.64
CA ASN A 335 5.55 -32.31 7.21
C ASN A 335 6.49 -31.29 6.58
N TYR A 336 5.99 -30.06 6.38
CA TYR A 336 6.70 -28.92 5.77
C TYR A 336 6.96 -29.04 4.25
N GLU A 337 6.28 -29.94 3.54
CA GLU A 337 6.37 -30.09 2.08
C GLU A 337 5.05 -29.71 1.40
N ILE A 338 5.12 -28.91 0.34
CA ILE A 338 3.95 -28.46 -0.43
C ILE A 338 3.71 -29.49 -1.54
N GLN A 339 2.60 -30.25 -1.45
CA GLN A 339 2.31 -31.36 -2.36
C GLN A 339 0.93 -31.28 -3.02
N ALA A 340 -0.02 -30.58 -2.44
CA ALA A 340 -1.38 -30.52 -2.94
C ALA A 340 -1.51 -29.71 -4.25
N SER A 341 -2.52 -30.04 -5.06
CA SER A 341 -2.83 -29.34 -6.32
C SER A 341 -3.17 -27.86 -6.11
N ARG A 342 -2.73 -27.01 -7.06
CA ARG A 342 -3.03 -25.55 -7.09
C ARG A 342 -4.53 -25.25 -6.88
N SER A 343 -5.45 -26.04 -7.44
CA SER A 343 -6.89 -25.77 -7.35
C SER A 343 -7.54 -26.33 -6.09
N ARG A 344 -6.85 -27.17 -5.31
CA ARG A 344 -7.43 -27.94 -4.19
C ARG A 344 -7.99 -27.03 -3.09
N PHE A 345 -9.28 -27.05 -2.89
CA PHE A 345 -9.96 -26.36 -1.79
C PHE A 345 -10.04 -27.27 -0.56
N LEU A 346 -9.65 -26.76 0.61
CA LEU A 346 -9.54 -27.53 1.85
C LEU A 346 -10.49 -27.05 2.94
N ASN A 347 -11.30 -26.03 2.67
CA ASN A 347 -12.30 -25.56 3.64
C ASN A 347 -13.59 -26.39 3.56
N VAL A 348 -14.53 -26.13 4.44
CA VAL A 348 -15.80 -26.84 4.56
C VAL A 348 -16.90 -26.19 3.72
N PRO A 349 -17.93 -26.96 3.29
CA PRO A 349 -19.12 -26.36 2.68
C PRO A 349 -19.76 -25.32 3.60
N GLY A 350 -20.27 -24.23 3.02
CA GLY A 350 -20.90 -23.15 3.78
C GLY A 350 -19.90 -22.20 4.50
N ALA A 351 -18.59 -22.40 4.31
CA ALA A 351 -17.58 -21.45 4.78
C ALA A 351 -17.82 -20.07 4.15
N LYS A 352 -17.81 -19.02 4.99
CA LYS A 352 -18.13 -17.66 4.57
C LYS A 352 -17.37 -16.64 5.41
N ASN A 353 -16.79 -15.67 4.75
CA ASN A 353 -16.30 -14.42 5.36
C ASN A 353 -17.16 -13.27 4.86
N ALA A 354 -17.87 -12.62 5.75
CA ALA A 354 -18.72 -11.47 5.43
C ALA A 354 -18.17 -10.24 6.14
N THR A 355 -17.84 -9.22 5.38
CA THR A 355 -17.25 -7.97 5.91
C THR A 355 -18.06 -6.78 5.41
N HIS A 356 -18.29 -5.83 6.31
CA HIS A 356 -18.85 -4.53 6.03
C HIS A 356 -17.91 -3.47 6.59
N GLN A 357 -17.55 -2.48 5.78
CA GLN A 357 -16.75 -1.36 6.22
C GLN A 357 -17.38 -0.06 5.75
N THR A 358 -17.51 0.89 6.67
CA THR A 358 -17.98 2.25 6.39
C THR A 358 -16.94 3.21 6.93
N SER A 359 -16.56 4.21 6.17
CA SER A 359 -15.74 5.31 6.68
C SER A 359 -16.30 6.66 6.26
N THR A 360 -16.04 7.67 7.07
CA THR A 360 -16.34 9.06 6.76
C THR A 360 -15.20 9.94 7.24
N THR A 361 -14.75 10.86 6.40
CA THR A 361 -13.74 11.84 6.76
C THR A 361 -14.20 13.23 6.37
N ALA A 362 -13.91 14.21 7.24
CA ALA A 362 -14.04 15.64 6.96
C ALA A 362 -12.63 16.24 7.01
N THR A 363 -12.19 16.84 5.91
CA THR A 363 -10.90 17.52 5.81
C THR A 363 -11.15 19.00 5.55
N LEU A 364 -10.79 19.85 6.50
CA LEU A 364 -10.78 21.29 6.37
C LEU A 364 -9.34 21.75 6.09
N ALA A 365 -9.14 22.42 4.96
CA ALA A 365 -7.88 23.07 4.62
C ALA A 365 -8.09 24.59 4.60
N ASN A 366 -7.29 25.31 5.38
CA ASN A 366 -7.36 26.75 5.50
C ASN A 366 -5.98 27.38 5.26
N ARG A 367 -5.85 28.19 4.21
CA ARG A 367 -4.69 29.03 3.96
C ARG A 367 -4.79 30.29 4.80
N LEU A 368 -4.12 30.30 5.95
CA LEU A 368 -4.14 31.46 6.87
C LEU A 368 -3.58 32.71 6.19
N ASN A 369 -2.46 32.53 5.48
CA ASN A 369 -1.83 33.51 4.59
C ASN A 369 -0.99 32.78 3.52
N ASP A 370 -0.17 33.47 2.76
CA ASP A 370 0.65 32.87 1.69
C ASP A 370 1.75 31.95 2.20
N ALA A 371 2.16 32.11 3.47
CA ALA A 371 3.21 31.32 4.10
C ALA A 371 2.66 30.15 4.95
N TRP A 372 1.44 30.23 5.47
CA TRP A 372 0.92 29.31 6.46
C TRP A 372 -0.41 28.68 6.05
N GLN A 373 -0.49 27.38 6.22
CA GLN A 373 -1.68 26.55 5.97
C GLN A 373 -2.00 25.70 7.20
N LEU A 374 -3.28 25.67 7.58
CA LEU A 374 -3.84 24.79 8.59
C LEU A 374 -4.67 23.70 7.92
N ARG A 375 -4.44 22.46 8.27
CA ARG A 375 -5.24 21.31 7.85
C ARG A 375 -5.80 20.60 9.08
N THR A 376 -7.11 20.44 9.13
CA THR A 376 -7.81 19.71 10.20
C THR A 376 -8.55 18.55 9.59
N VAL A 377 -8.42 17.38 10.19
CA VAL A 377 -9.11 16.17 9.76
C VAL A 377 -9.83 15.53 10.93
N VAL A 378 -11.09 15.16 10.71
CA VAL A 378 -11.87 14.32 11.61
C VAL A 378 -12.33 13.11 10.83
N GLY A 379 -12.19 11.94 11.40
CA GLY A 379 -12.50 10.68 10.73
C GLY A 379 -13.23 9.70 11.65
N PHE A 380 -14.12 8.93 11.04
CA PHE A 380 -14.77 7.77 11.64
C PHE A 380 -14.70 6.59 10.69
N GLN A 381 -14.46 5.40 11.22
CA GLN A 381 -14.51 4.16 10.47
C GLN A 381 -15.17 3.09 11.33
N ARG A 382 -16.06 2.32 10.72
CA ARG A 382 -16.66 1.11 11.29
C ARG A 382 -16.33 -0.08 10.41
N TYR A 383 -15.95 -1.17 11.03
CA TYR A 383 -15.67 -2.46 10.41
C TYR A 383 -16.41 -3.54 11.17
N ASP A 384 -17.20 -4.35 10.47
CA ASP A 384 -17.90 -5.51 11.00
C ASP A 384 -17.53 -6.73 10.15
N ASN A 385 -17.13 -7.82 10.79
CA ASN A 385 -16.72 -9.05 10.13
C ASN A 385 -17.30 -10.28 10.83
N GLU A 386 -17.79 -11.24 10.06
CA GLU A 386 -18.11 -12.58 10.51
C GLU A 386 -17.37 -13.61 9.66
N LEU A 387 -16.51 -14.39 10.29
CA LEU A 387 -15.81 -15.52 9.70
C LEU A 387 -16.46 -16.82 10.19
N ARG A 388 -16.85 -17.67 9.23
CA ARG A 388 -17.23 -19.08 9.39
C ARG A 388 -16.32 -19.90 8.49
N SER A 389 -15.53 -20.80 9.04
CA SER A 389 -14.50 -21.49 8.28
C SER A 389 -14.08 -22.78 8.99
N ALA A 390 -13.44 -23.68 8.26
CA ALA A 390 -12.55 -24.64 8.92
C ALA A 390 -11.34 -23.89 9.49
N THR A 391 -10.66 -24.49 10.46
CA THR A 391 -9.34 -24.07 10.90
C THR A 391 -8.32 -24.27 9.77
N ARG A 392 -7.13 -23.67 9.90
CA ARG A 392 -6.06 -23.83 8.91
C ARG A 392 -5.71 -25.30 8.71
N PRO A 393 -5.40 -25.75 7.46
CA PRO A 393 -5.17 -27.16 7.17
C PRO A 393 -3.86 -27.64 7.83
N VAL A 394 -3.97 -28.65 8.68
CA VAL A 394 -2.85 -29.39 9.28
C VAL A 394 -3.04 -30.87 8.97
N ALA A 395 -2.43 -31.35 7.88
CA ALA A 395 -2.58 -32.72 7.45
C ALA A 395 -1.62 -33.67 8.18
N SER A 396 -2.05 -34.89 8.36
CA SER A 396 -1.24 -35.97 8.95
C SER A 396 -0.07 -36.35 8.04
N PHE A 397 1.10 -36.58 8.62
CA PHE A 397 2.24 -37.15 7.94
C PHE A 397 2.58 -38.59 8.37
N ALA A 398 1.77 -39.17 9.25
CA ALA A 398 1.91 -40.56 9.64
C ALA A 398 1.62 -41.48 8.43
N PRO A 399 2.39 -42.54 8.21
CA PRO A 399 2.27 -43.38 7.01
C PRO A 399 0.86 -43.92 6.75
N ALA A 400 0.17 -44.39 7.78
CA ALA A 400 -1.21 -44.91 7.67
C ALA A 400 -2.28 -43.86 7.33
N SER A 401 -2.05 -42.62 7.67
CA SER A 401 -2.98 -41.49 7.48
C SER A 401 -2.33 -40.34 6.71
N TYR A 402 -1.35 -40.63 5.87
CA TYR A 402 -0.63 -39.59 5.13
C TYR A 402 -1.58 -38.73 4.27
N GLY A 403 -1.51 -37.42 4.48
CA GLY A 403 -2.38 -36.47 3.80
C GLY A 403 -3.81 -36.34 4.37
N ASP A 404 -4.17 -37.14 5.41
CA ASP A 404 -5.48 -37.03 6.02
C ASP A 404 -5.57 -35.77 6.89
N LEU A 405 -6.68 -35.05 6.75
CA LEU A 405 -6.95 -33.78 7.42
C LEU A 405 -8.31 -33.82 8.10
N THR A 406 -8.35 -33.72 9.41
CA THR A 406 -9.60 -33.45 10.15
C THR A 406 -9.89 -31.96 10.07
N ARG A 407 -11.04 -31.58 9.49
CA ARG A 407 -11.48 -30.19 9.42
C ARG A 407 -12.31 -29.85 10.66
N SER A 408 -11.80 -28.93 11.46
CA SER A 408 -12.50 -28.40 12.64
C SER A 408 -13.12 -27.05 12.31
N LEU A 409 -14.35 -26.82 12.81
CA LEU A 409 -15.05 -25.56 12.58
C LEU A 409 -14.54 -24.46 13.50
N GLN A 410 -14.45 -23.26 12.95
CA GLN A 410 -14.25 -22.01 13.68
C GLN A 410 -15.26 -20.96 13.27
N ARG A 411 -15.62 -20.10 14.22
CA ARG A 411 -16.46 -18.93 13.99
C ARG A 411 -15.97 -17.77 14.82
N THR A 412 -15.83 -16.61 14.22
CA THR A 412 -15.52 -15.37 14.91
C THR A 412 -16.41 -14.25 14.40
N GLN A 413 -16.78 -13.34 15.28
CA GLN A 413 -17.45 -12.10 14.95
C GLN A 413 -16.63 -10.94 15.52
N THR A 414 -16.29 -9.98 14.69
CA THR A 414 -15.48 -8.80 15.08
C THR A 414 -16.21 -7.54 14.66
N ALA A 415 -16.29 -6.58 15.57
CA ALA A 415 -16.74 -5.24 15.25
C ALA A 415 -15.70 -4.23 15.76
N GLU A 416 -15.41 -3.22 14.95
CA GLU A 416 -14.40 -2.22 15.24
C GLU A 416 -14.96 -0.84 14.94
N ASN A 417 -14.72 0.12 15.85
CA ASN A 417 -14.97 1.53 15.63
C ASN A 417 -13.66 2.29 15.81
N TYR A 418 -13.35 3.13 14.85
CA TYR A 418 -12.17 3.95 14.85
C TYR A 418 -12.55 5.42 14.70
N PHE A 419 -12.12 6.25 15.65
CA PHE A 419 -12.31 7.70 15.65
C PHE A 419 -10.95 8.36 15.60
N LEU A 420 -10.82 9.42 14.81
CA LEU A 420 -9.58 10.18 14.64
C LEU A 420 -9.87 11.67 14.60
N ALA A 421 -9.00 12.45 15.23
CA ALA A 421 -8.85 13.88 15.02
C ALA A 421 -7.37 14.22 14.79
N GLN A 422 -7.07 15.05 13.81
CA GLN A 422 -5.72 15.47 13.46
C GLN A 422 -5.71 16.93 13.05
N VAL A 423 -4.69 17.66 13.48
CA VAL A 423 -4.42 19.04 13.08
C VAL A 423 -2.97 19.15 12.65
N ASP A 424 -2.75 19.71 11.46
CA ASP A 424 -1.43 19.97 10.88
C ASP A 424 -1.34 21.46 10.53
N LEU A 425 -0.35 22.16 11.06
CA LEU A 425 0.02 23.52 10.68
C LEU A 425 1.34 23.46 9.92
N THR A 426 1.32 23.85 8.64
CA THR A 426 2.51 23.96 7.81
C THR A 426 2.82 25.41 7.50
N GLY A 427 4.09 25.76 7.51
CA GLY A 427 4.49 27.13 7.26
C GLY A 427 5.87 27.25 6.63
N LYS A 428 6.07 28.32 5.86
CA LYS A 428 7.36 28.72 5.31
C LYS A 428 7.71 30.09 5.82
N PHE A 429 8.92 30.24 6.36
CA PHE A 429 9.43 31.52 6.85
C PHE A 429 10.95 31.53 6.83
N SER A 430 11.57 32.70 7.05
CA SER A 430 13.02 32.83 7.08
C SER A 430 13.47 33.45 8.40
N THR A 431 14.60 32.98 8.94
CA THR A 431 15.31 33.58 10.08
C THR A 431 16.72 33.91 9.64
N GLY A 432 16.92 35.17 9.32
CA GLY A 432 18.16 35.64 8.69
C GLY A 432 18.33 35.00 7.30
N PHE A 433 19.40 34.26 7.09
CA PHE A 433 19.68 33.55 5.85
C PHE A 433 19.10 32.13 5.76
N LEU A 434 18.51 31.68 6.86
CA LEU A 434 17.92 30.33 6.94
C LEU A 434 16.46 30.33 6.47
N GLU A 435 16.11 29.40 5.57
CA GLU A 435 14.73 29.19 5.15
C GLU A 435 14.18 27.95 5.85
N HIS A 436 13.01 28.09 6.42
CA HIS A 436 12.30 27.04 7.15
C HIS A 436 11.06 26.56 6.38
N THR A 437 10.87 25.27 6.35
CA THR A 437 9.57 24.67 6.04
C THR A 437 9.16 23.83 7.25
N LEU A 438 8.28 24.40 8.08
CA LEU A 438 7.88 23.86 9.39
C LEU A 438 6.56 23.11 9.30
N LEU A 439 6.48 21.98 9.98
CA LEU A 439 5.27 21.24 10.28
C LEU A 439 5.12 21.14 11.80
N LEU A 440 4.01 21.62 12.32
CA LEU A 440 3.55 21.35 13.68
C LEU A 440 2.26 20.55 13.60
N GLY A 441 2.15 19.49 14.40
CA GLY A 441 0.95 18.68 14.35
C GLY A 441 0.59 18.02 15.66
N ALA A 442 -0.70 17.73 15.78
CA ALA A 442 -1.27 16.93 16.85
C ALA A 442 -2.28 15.95 16.27
N ASP A 443 -2.29 14.74 16.82
CA ASP A 443 -3.31 13.75 16.51
C ASP A 443 -3.79 13.03 17.77
N ALA A 444 -5.04 12.58 17.74
CA ALA A 444 -5.59 11.69 18.74
C ALA A 444 -6.55 10.71 18.05
N ASP A 445 -6.50 9.46 18.48
CA ASP A 445 -7.41 8.44 17.96
C ASP A 445 -7.89 7.49 19.06
N GLN A 446 -9.06 6.92 18.82
CA GLN A 446 -9.63 5.86 19.64
C GLN A 446 -10.03 4.70 18.74
N TYR A 447 -9.52 3.51 19.04
CA TYR A 447 -9.82 2.28 18.34
C TYR A 447 -10.48 1.29 19.30
N GLN A 448 -11.78 1.11 19.14
CA GLN A 448 -12.59 0.20 19.92
C GLN A 448 -12.80 -1.09 19.14
N THR A 449 -12.55 -2.22 19.78
CA THR A 449 -12.74 -3.54 19.20
C THR A 449 -13.64 -4.41 20.07
N THR A 450 -14.51 -5.19 19.44
CA THR A 450 -15.22 -6.28 20.09
C THR A 450 -15.02 -7.53 19.26
N SER A 451 -14.68 -8.64 19.91
CA SER A 451 -14.49 -9.93 19.25
C SER A 451 -15.18 -11.02 20.03
N ILE A 452 -15.99 -11.81 19.34
CA ILE A 452 -16.63 -13.02 19.88
C ILE A 452 -15.99 -14.23 19.20
N ALA A 453 -15.31 -15.06 19.98
CA ALA A 453 -14.84 -16.35 19.51
C ALA A 453 -15.82 -17.45 19.94
N TYR A 454 -15.96 -18.46 19.10
CA TYR A 454 -16.85 -19.58 19.32
C TYR A 454 -16.05 -20.88 19.51
N THR A 455 -16.66 -21.86 20.19
CA THR A 455 -16.14 -23.22 20.35
C THR A 455 -17.24 -24.22 20.17
N GLY A 456 -16.90 -25.50 20.06
CA GLY A 456 -17.92 -26.57 20.08
C GLY A 456 -18.50 -26.85 21.47
N PRO A 457 -19.61 -27.55 21.55
CA PRO A 457 -20.18 -28.07 22.82
C PRO A 457 -19.26 -29.11 23.45
N ALA A 458 -19.56 -29.47 24.70
CA ALA A 458 -18.89 -30.57 25.39
C ALA A 458 -19.05 -31.88 24.63
N SER A 459 -18.01 -32.68 24.52
CA SER A 459 -18.05 -34.05 24.02
C SER A 459 -18.87 -34.93 24.93
N PRO A 460 -19.87 -35.67 24.40
CA PRO A 460 -20.60 -36.65 25.21
C PRO A 460 -19.72 -37.72 25.82
N SER A 461 -18.71 -38.21 25.10
CA SER A 461 -17.80 -39.27 25.59
C SER A 461 -16.63 -38.69 26.40
N ARG A 462 -16.29 -37.41 26.24
CA ARG A 462 -15.22 -36.70 26.94
C ARG A 462 -15.69 -35.30 27.39
N PRO A 463 -16.45 -35.21 28.51
CA PRO A 463 -17.12 -33.98 28.92
C PRO A 463 -16.21 -32.76 29.16
N THR A 464 -14.89 -32.96 29.30
CA THR A 464 -13.89 -31.92 29.47
C THR A 464 -13.30 -31.43 28.14
N THR A 465 -13.74 -31.95 26.98
CA THR A 465 -13.22 -31.64 25.66
C THR A 465 -14.35 -31.06 24.78
N ALA A 466 -14.06 -30.03 24.03
CA ALA A 466 -15.00 -29.46 23.05
C ALA A 466 -14.98 -30.27 21.75
N VAL A 467 -16.15 -30.54 21.18
CA VAL A 467 -16.27 -31.11 19.83
C VAL A 467 -16.21 -30.00 18.80
N THR A 468 -15.13 -29.96 18.02
CA THR A 468 -14.93 -28.94 16.95
C THR A 468 -14.82 -29.58 15.57
N ALA A 469 -14.57 -30.89 15.49
CA ALA A 469 -14.43 -31.62 14.24
C ALA A 469 -15.75 -31.59 13.45
N PHE A 470 -15.62 -31.40 12.13
CA PHE A 470 -16.71 -31.44 11.17
C PHE A 470 -16.65 -32.73 10.34
N ASP A 471 -15.54 -32.97 9.68
CA ASP A 471 -15.29 -34.19 8.90
C ASP A 471 -13.77 -34.43 8.76
N ALA A 472 -13.42 -35.44 8.00
CA ALA A 472 -12.04 -35.71 7.60
C ALA A 472 -11.97 -36.02 6.11
N ILE A 473 -10.95 -35.46 5.47
CA ILE A 473 -10.64 -35.60 4.04
C ILE A 473 -9.16 -35.90 3.85
N ASN A 474 -8.78 -36.38 2.64
CA ASN A 474 -7.36 -36.42 2.26
C ASN A 474 -7.04 -35.22 1.36
N ILE A 475 -5.95 -34.49 1.65
CA ILE A 475 -5.61 -33.28 0.89
C ILE A 475 -5.02 -33.57 -0.49
N LEU A 476 -4.46 -34.77 -0.70
CA LEU A 476 -3.85 -35.20 -1.95
C LEU A 476 -4.85 -35.93 -2.87
N ASP A 477 -5.61 -36.87 -2.30
CA ASP A 477 -6.57 -37.69 -3.03
C ASP A 477 -8.00 -37.38 -2.58
N ARG A 478 -8.85 -36.88 -3.51
CA ARG A 478 -10.26 -36.58 -3.26
C ARG A 478 -11.11 -37.80 -3.05
N ASN A 479 -10.68 -38.93 -3.59
CA ASN A 479 -11.46 -40.20 -3.60
C ASN A 479 -11.09 -41.12 -2.43
N LYS A 480 -9.99 -40.77 -1.69
CA LYS A 480 -9.59 -41.57 -0.53
C LYS A 480 -10.68 -41.49 0.55
N VAL A 481 -11.18 -42.65 0.93
CA VAL A 481 -12.09 -42.78 2.08
C VAL A 481 -11.28 -42.61 3.36
N VAL A 482 -11.52 -41.52 4.08
CA VAL A 482 -10.85 -41.23 5.35
C VAL A 482 -11.79 -41.56 6.51
N ALA A 483 -11.22 -42.17 7.57
CA ALA A 483 -11.99 -42.47 8.80
C ALA A 483 -12.53 -41.14 9.38
N GLN A 484 -13.85 -41.11 9.57
CA GLN A 484 -14.52 -39.90 10.07
C GLN A 484 -14.40 -39.78 11.59
N PRO A 485 -14.33 -38.57 12.15
CA PRO A 485 -14.36 -38.35 13.57
C PRO A 485 -15.65 -38.95 14.19
N GLY A 486 -15.50 -39.73 15.28
CA GLY A 486 -16.62 -40.36 15.96
C GLY A 486 -17.65 -39.35 16.51
N GLU A 487 -17.16 -38.26 17.07
CA GLU A 487 -17.97 -37.12 17.48
C GLU A 487 -17.65 -35.92 16.58
N ARG A 488 -18.70 -35.36 15.95
CA ARG A 488 -18.52 -34.28 14.98
C ARG A 488 -19.73 -33.35 14.96
N LEU A 489 -19.48 -32.12 14.54
CA LEU A 489 -20.50 -31.10 14.30
C LEU A 489 -21.11 -31.32 12.89
N THR A 490 -22.38 -30.97 12.74
CA THR A 490 -23.10 -30.97 11.44
C THR A 490 -23.01 -29.58 10.76
N GLY A 491 -22.64 -28.54 11.49
CA GLY A 491 -22.48 -27.17 10.94
C GLY A 491 -22.16 -26.12 11.98
N PHE A 492 -22.00 -24.90 11.50
CA PHE A 492 -21.59 -23.72 12.30
C PHE A 492 -22.61 -23.29 13.36
N GLN A 493 -23.91 -23.70 13.22
CA GLN A 493 -24.96 -23.38 14.15
C GLN A 493 -24.77 -24.06 15.52
N GLU A 494 -24.03 -25.16 15.59
CA GLU A 494 -23.73 -25.87 16.84
C GLU A 494 -22.62 -25.22 17.66
N LEU A 495 -21.88 -24.30 17.06
CA LEU A 495 -20.82 -23.57 17.77
C LEU A 495 -21.44 -22.60 18.77
N ILE A 496 -20.97 -22.63 20.01
CA ILE A 496 -21.40 -21.80 21.12
C ILE A 496 -20.38 -20.69 21.41
N ARG A 497 -20.83 -19.57 21.97
CA ARG A 497 -19.91 -18.47 22.37
C ARG A 497 -18.91 -18.96 23.42
N ASN A 498 -17.64 -18.66 23.18
CA ASN A 498 -16.52 -19.05 24.05
C ASN A 498 -15.97 -17.85 24.81
N THR A 499 -15.57 -16.81 24.08
CA THR A 499 -15.06 -15.58 24.68
C THR A 499 -15.68 -14.35 24.03
N TYR A 500 -15.85 -13.31 24.79
CA TYR A 500 -16.13 -11.96 24.32
C TYR A 500 -15.01 -11.05 24.77
N THR A 501 -14.24 -10.52 23.82
CA THR A 501 -13.12 -9.62 24.10
C THR A 501 -13.50 -8.20 23.70
N LYS A 502 -13.28 -7.24 24.59
CA LYS A 502 -13.48 -5.82 24.34
C LYS A 502 -12.15 -5.09 24.50
N GLY A 503 -11.66 -4.49 23.41
CA GLY A 503 -10.46 -3.65 23.41
C GLY A 503 -10.81 -2.19 23.22
N ASN A 504 -10.01 -1.28 23.74
CA ASN A 504 -10.18 0.17 23.57
C ASN A 504 -8.82 0.86 23.58
N THR A 505 -8.14 0.81 22.43
CA THR A 505 -6.86 1.50 22.28
C THR A 505 -7.08 3.00 22.11
N ARG A 506 -6.37 3.81 22.87
CA ARG A 506 -6.34 5.27 22.75
C ARG A 506 -4.92 5.72 22.45
N ARG A 507 -4.76 6.60 21.50
CA ARG A 507 -3.47 7.16 21.12
C ARG A 507 -3.56 8.68 21.06
N ALA A 508 -2.45 9.33 21.41
CA ALA A 508 -2.28 10.76 21.21
C ALA A 508 -0.83 11.04 20.82
N GLY A 509 -0.61 12.05 20.01
CA GLY A 509 0.71 12.45 19.60
C GLY A 509 0.82 13.94 19.30
N PHE A 510 1.99 14.49 19.61
CA PHE A 510 2.40 15.85 19.24
C PHE A 510 3.72 15.74 18.48
N TYR A 511 3.85 16.46 17.37
CA TYR A 511 5.04 16.42 16.55
C TYR A 511 5.38 17.78 15.97
N ALA A 512 6.68 17.99 15.83
CA ALA A 512 7.26 19.12 15.14
C ALA A 512 8.35 18.61 14.20
N GLN A 513 8.38 19.11 12.98
CA GLN A 513 9.40 18.80 11.99
C GLN A 513 9.72 20.03 11.18
N ASP A 514 11.01 20.35 10.99
CA ASP A 514 11.45 21.46 10.20
C ASP A 514 12.45 21.00 9.13
N LEU A 515 12.23 21.40 7.89
CA LEU A 515 13.21 21.34 6.83
C LEU A 515 13.90 22.69 6.73
N LEU A 516 15.10 22.75 7.27
CA LEU A 516 15.94 23.92 7.33
C LEU A 516 16.87 23.97 6.10
N SER A 517 16.73 24.97 5.25
CA SER A 517 17.67 25.23 4.15
C SER A 517 18.81 26.11 4.67
N LEU A 518 20.00 25.51 4.86
CA LEU A 518 21.22 26.21 5.27
C LEU A 518 21.84 26.98 4.09
N SER A 519 21.57 26.49 2.88
CA SER A 519 21.93 27.10 1.61
C SER A 519 21.11 26.50 0.50
N GLU A 520 21.23 26.98 -0.73
CA GLU A 520 20.58 26.34 -1.90
C GLU A 520 20.98 24.87 -2.08
N LYS A 521 22.14 24.45 -1.56
CA LYS A 521 22.69 23.10 -1.74
C LYS A 521 22.54 22.19 -0.52
N VAL A 522 22.37 22.74 0.67
CA VAL A 522 22.36 21.95 1.92
C VAL A 522 21.10 22.20 2.69
N LYS A 523 20.35 21.12 2.94
CA LYS A 523 19.14 21.13 3.75
C LYS A 523 19.26 20.14 4.89
N VAL A 524 18.72 20.49 6.04
CA VAL A 524 18.65 19.63 7.23
C VAL A 524 17.19 19.44 7.63
N LEU A 525 16.74 18.21 7.69
CA LEU A 525 15.44 17.86 8.24
C LEU A 525 15.63 17.42 9.68
N ALA A 526 15.00 18.10 10.62
CA ALA A 526 14.98 17.69 12.02
C ALA A 526 13.55 17.62 12.54
N GLY A 527 13.26 16.65 13.36
CA GLY A 527 11.93 16.51 13.93
C GLY A 527 11.89 15.61 15.16
N LEU A 528 10.85 15.82 15.95
CA LEU A 528 10.57 15.06 17.15
C LEU A 528 9.06 14.84 17.29
N ARG A 529 8.67 13.62 17.65
CA ARG A 529 7.30 13.29 18.04
C ARG A 529 7.30 12.68 19.44
N TRP A 530 6.37 13.13 20.27
CA TRP A 530 5.95 12.40 21.46
C TRP A 530 4.66 11.63 21.12
N THR A 531 4.61 10.36 21.54
CA THR A 531 3.43 9.51 21.37
C THR A 531 3.06 8.85 22.69
N TYR A 532 1.76 8.86 22.99
CA TYR A 532 1.14 8.12 24.07
C TYR A 532 0.21 7.05 23.49
N GLN A 533 0.21 5.85 24.07
CA GLN A 533 -0.74 4.79 23.72
C GLN A 533 -1.18 4.03 24.98
N GLU A 534 -2.48 3.88 25.16
CA GLU A 534 -3.12 3.01 26.15
C GLU A 534 -3.91 1.92 25.41
N THR A 535 -3.82 0.67 25.88
CA THR A 535 -4.49 -0.48 25.23
C THR A 535 -5.17 -1.36 26.29
N PRO A 536 -6.29 -0.93 26.89
CA PRO A 536 -7.08 -1.78 27.76
C PRO A 536 -7.79 -2.86 26.96
N SER A 537 -7.87 -4.06 27.53
CA SER A 537 -8.59 -5.19 26.94
C SER A 537 -9.21 -6.03 28.05
N ASP A 538 -10.53 -6.21 27.98
CA ASP A 538 -11.29 -7.02 28.92
C ASP A 538 -11.81 -8.27 28.21
N ILE A 539 -11.80 -9.41 28.90
CA ILE A 539 -12.25 -10.68 28.35
C ILE A 539 -13.33 -11.26 29.24
N TYR A 540 -14.50 -11.50 28.67
CA TYR A 540 -15.54 -12.29 29.31
C TYR A 540 -15.48 -13.72 28.80
N TYR A 541 -15.32 -14.68 29.71
CA TYR A 541 -15.29 -16.11 29.42
C TYR A 541 -16.69 -16.69 29.65
N TYR A 542 -17.30 -17.20 28.58
CA TYR A 542 -18.57 -17.94 28.69
C TYR A 542 -18.34 -19.30 29.34
N PRO A 543 -19.37 -19.88 30.04
CA PRO A 543 -19.25 -21.17 30.71
C PRO A 543 -19.22 -22.30 29.67
N THR A 544 -18.05 -22.57 29.12
CA THR A 544 -17.77 -23.66 28.20
C THR A 544 -16.75 -24.61 28.77
N VAL A 545 -16.63 -25.83 28.22
CA VAL A 545 -15.58 -26.76 28.66
C VAL A 545 -14.18 -26.19 28.48
N ALA A 546 -13.96 -25.38 27.44
CA ALA A 546 -12.70 -24.71 27.19
C ALA A 546 -12.35 -23.65 28.27
N ASN A 547 -13.36 -23.19 29.00
CA ASN A 547 -13.26 -22.17 30.05
C ASN A 547 -13.62 -22.71 31.44
N ALA A 548 -13.66 -24.00 31.64
CA ALA A 548 -14.11 -24.61 32.92
C ALA A 548 -13.36 -24.12 34.18
N LYS A 549 -12.12 -23.67 33.99
CA LYS A 549 -11.27 -23.06 35.05
C LYS A 549 -11.21 -21.52 34.98
N LYS A 550 -11.94 -20.90 34.02
CA LYS A 550 -11.95 -19.46 33.79
C LYS A 550 -13.41 -19.05 33.76
N GLY A 551 -13.93 -18.39 34.69
CA GLY A 551 -15.33 -17.97 34.73
C GLY A 551 -15.45 -16.45 34.74
N GLY A 552 -16.46 -15.91 34.03
CA GLY A 552 -16.82 -14.52 34.14
C GLY A 552 -15.87 -13.51 33.46
N LEU A 553 -15.87 -12.31 34.01
CA LEU A 553 -15.10 -11.18 33.46
C LEU A 553 -13.69 -11.18 34.02
N LEU A 554 -12.69 -11.16 33.13
CA LEU A 554 -11.31 -10.83 33.42
C LEU A 554 -11.04 -9.40 32.94
N GLU A 555 -10.93 -8.47 33.87
CA GLU A 555 -10.44 -7.12 33.59
C GLU A 555 -8.93 -7.12 33.61
N ASN A 556 -8.31 -6.82 32.48
CA ASN A 556 -6.87 -6.70 32.44
C ASN A 556 -6.43 -5.33 32.96
N PRO A 557 -5.30 -5.23 33.67
CA PRO A 557 -4.81 -3.94 34.13
C PRO A 557 -4.55 -3.00 32.96
N ARG A 558 -4.97 -1.74 33.12
CA ARG A 558 -4.70 -0.71 32.14
C ARG A 558 -3.21 -0.47 32.04
N ARG A 559 -2.70 -0.49 30.81
CA ARG A 559 -1.29 -0.25 30.51
C ARG A 559 -1.15 0.80 29.43
N PHE A 560 -0.15 1.60 29.60
CA PHE A 560 0.21 2.62 28.62
C PHE A 560 1.69 2.52 28.28
N ALA A 561 2.01 3.00 27.10
CA ALA A 561 3.37 3.21 26.62
C ALA A 561 3.49 4.64 26.11
N GLN A 562 4.64 5.24 26.32
CA GLN A 562 4.97 6.53 25.74
C GLN A 562 6.41 6.51 25.27
N ALA A 563 6.68 7.23 24.19
CA ALA A 563 8.01 7.33 23.63
C ALA A 563 8.17 8.60 22.79
N PHE A 564 9.43 9.04 22.71
CA PHE A 564 9.85 10.03 21.75
C PHE A 564 10.41 9.33 20.50
N SER A 565 10.06 9.84 19.32
CA SER A 565 10.55 9.37 18.03
C SER A 565 11.26 10.52 17.33
N PRO A 566 12.60 10.64 17.51
CA PRO A 566 13.41 11.63 16.82
C PRO A 566 13.64 11.23 15.35
N ARG A 567 13.84 12.23 14.51
CA ARG A 567 14.29 12.11 13.13
C ARG A 567 15.28 13.21 12.80
N LEU A 568 16.37 12.84 12.13
CA LEU A 568 17.35 13.75 11.62
C LEU A 568 17.77 13.32 10.21
N GLY A 569 17.90 14.25 9.31
CA GLY A 569 18.39 13.96 7.96
C GLY A 569 19.08 15.17 7.34
N VAL A 570 20.01 14.88 6.45
CA VAL A 570 20.75 15.89 5.69
C VAL A 570 20.56 15.57 4.20
N VAL A 571 20.32 16.60 3.42
CA VAL A 571 20.28 16.54 1.95
C VAL A 571 21.31 17.50 1.40
N TYR A 572 22.19 16.97 0.56
CA TYR A 572 23.17 17.77 -0.18
C TYR A 572 22.88 17.71 -1.68
N GLN A 573 22.60 18.84 -2.29
CA GLN A 573 22.31 19.00 -3.71
C GLN A 573 23.47 19.69 -4.41
N PRO A 574 24.50 18.96 -4.91
CA PRO A 574 25.58 19.55 -5.66
C PRO A 574 25.09 20.29 -6.91
N VAL A 575 24.04 19.75 -7.52
CA VAL A 575 23.30 20.34 -8.66
C VAL A 575 21.80 20.16 -8.45
N LYS A 576 20.97 20.99 -9.08
CA LYS A 576 19.49 20.98 -8.92
C LYS A 576 18.80 19.65 -9.30
N THR A 577 19.48 18.78 -10.01
CA THR A 577 18.96 17.48 -10.48
C THR A 577 19.44 16.29 -9.66
N THR A 578 20.35 16.51 -8.69
CA THR A 578 20.95 15.42 -7.90
C THR A 578 20.96 15.78 -6.43
N ALA A 579 20.45 14.87 -5.60
CA ALA A 579 20.49 14.98 -4.15
C ALA A 579 21.15 13.75 -3.53
N LEU A 580 22.13 13.95 -2.68
CA LEU A 580 22.68 12.97 -1.76
C LEU A 580 22.02 13.15 -0.42
N PHE A 581 21.63 12.08 0.25
CA PHE A 581 21.03 12.18 1.57
C PHE A 581 21.56 11.15 2.55
N ALA A 582 21.52 11.50 3.83
CA ALA A 582 21.67 10.58 4.94
C ALA A 582 20.60 10.89 5.99
N SER A 583 20.06 9.88 6.64
CA SER A 583 19.06 10.06 7.69
C SER A 583 19.12 9.00 8.79
N TYR A 584 18.69 9.42 9.96
CA TYR A 584 18.39 8.60 11.12
C TYR A 584 16.94 8.84 11.54
N ALA A 585 16.23 7.77 11.88
CA ALA A 585 14.90 7.84 12.47
C ALA A 585 14.73 6.73 13.50
N ASN A 586 14.03 7.03 14.58
CA ASN A 586 13.63 6.06 15.59
C ASN A 586 12.12 5.88 15.61
N SER A 587 11.68 4.68 15.89
CA SER A 587 10.28 4.33 16.18
C SER A 587 10.23 3.30 17.31
N PHE A 588 9.03 3.03 17.81
CA PHE A 588 8.86 2.09 18.92
C PHE A 588 7.66 1.19 18.70
N VAL A 589 7.68 0.02 19.33
CA VAL A 589 6.56 -0.92 19.39
C VAL A 589 6.15 -1.04 20.85
N PRO A 590 4.91 -0.66 21.23
CA PRO A 590 4.42 -0.77 22.60
C PRO A 590 4.30 -2.22 23.06
N ASN A 591 4.74 -2.52 24.28
CA ASN A 591 4.59 -3.82 24.94
C ASN A 591 3.47 -3.74 25.98
N THR A 592 2.23 -3.48 25.52
CA THR A 592 1.05 -3.30 26.39
C THR A 592 0.21 -4.56 26.60
N SER A 593 0.71 -5.74 26.20
CA SER A 593 0.05 -7.02 26.45
C SER A 593 -0.12 -7.27 27.94
N ALA A 594 -1.27 -7.84 28.32
CA ALA A 594 -1.55 -8.21 29.72
C ALA A 594 -0.53 -9.19 30.33
N THR A 595 0.20 -9.93 29.51
CA THR A 595 1.20 -10.92 29.91
C THR A 595 2.64 -10.45 29.79
N ALA A 596 2.88 -9.20 29.36
CA ALA A 596 4.23 -8.67 29.13
C ALA A 596 4.86 -8.14 30.42
N PHE A 597 5.35 -9.04 31.28
CA PHE A 597 6.03 -8.76 32.53
C PHE A 597 7.43 -9.39 32.55
N ASP A 598 8.39 -8.67 33.14
CA ASP A 598 9.74 -9.16 33.37
C ASP A 598 9.81 -10.13 34.59
N LEU A 599 11.02 -10.54 34.94
CA LEU A 599 11.32 -11.40 36.08
C LEU A 599 10.90 -10.77 37.42
N ASP A 600 10.98 -9.45 37.57
CA ASP A 600 10.58 -8.71 38.76
C ASP A 600 9.07 -8.49 38.86
N GLY A 601 8.29 -8.89 37.84
CA GLY A 601 6.87 -8.61 37.75
C GLY A 601 6.56 -7.17 37.29
N LYS A 602 7.52 -6.44 36.72
CA LYS A 602 7.31 -5.12 36.15
C LYS A 602 6.87 -5.19 34.69
N PRO A 603 6.01 -4.28 34.21
CA PRO A 603 5.68 -4.18 32.81
C PRO A 603 6.90 -3.90 31.94
N LEU A 604 6.98 -4.57 30.77
CA LEU A 604 8.05 -4.34 29.81
C LEU A 604 7.92 -2.96 29.17
N VAL A 605 9.06 -2.29 28.99
CA VAL A 605 9.12 -1.05 28.21
C VAL A 605 8.98 -1.33 26.72
N PRO A 606 8.67 -0.32 25.88
CA PRO A 606 8.57 -0.50 24.42
C PRO A 606 9.85 -1.07 23.80
N SER A 607 9.69 -1.89 22.76
CA SER A 607 10.77 -2.26 21.85
C SER A 607 11.12 -1.05 20.96
N LEU A 608 12.41 -0.91 20.59
CA LEU A 608 12.91 0.23 19.83
C LEU A 608 13.32 -0.21 18.43
N ILE A 609 13.09 0.64 17.47
CA ILE A 609 13.47 0.43 16.07
C ILE A 609 14.29 1.64 15.61
N ASP A 610 15.59 1.41 15.41
CA ASP A 610 16.50 2.40 14.86
C ASP A 610 16.71 2.16 13.36
N GLN A 611 16.63 3.22 12.57
CA GLN A 611 16.80 3.16 11.14
C GLN A 611 17.84 4.18 10.67
N TYR A 612 18.72 3.72 9.81
CA TYR A 612 19.74 4.52 9.13
C TYR A 612 19.55 4.35 7.62
N GLU A 613 19.57 5.46 6.88
CA GLU A 613 19.50 5.45 5.42
C GLU A 613 20.56 6.38 4.84
N VAL A 614 21.12 5.98 3.72
CA VAL A 614 21.92 6.84 2.83
C VAL A 614 21.49 6.60 1.39
N GLY A 615 21.50 7.65 0.59
CA GLY A 615 21.07 7.45 -0.80
C GLY A 615 21.39 8.63 -1.71
N ILE A 616 21.13 8.38 -3.00
CA ILE A 616 21.23 9.36 -4.06
C ILE A 616 19.93 9.36 -4.86
N LYS A 617 19.44 10.55 -5.20
CA LYS A 617 18.28 10.77 -6.06
C LYS A 617 18.71 11.65 -7.23
N ASN A 618 18.32 11.25 -8.43
CA ASN A 618 18.69 11.93 -9.65
C ASN A 618 17.47 12.15 -10.55
N ASP A 619 17.43 13.30 -11.16
CA ASP A 619 16.59 13.63 -12.30
C ASP A 619 17.47 13.71 -13.55
N LEU A 620 17.41 12.67 -14.35
CA LEU A 620 18.22 12.52 -15.57
C LEU A 620 17.44 13.02 -16.80
N PHE A 621 18.19 13.34 -17.87
CA PHE A 621 17.62 13.75 -19.15
C PHE A 621 16.58 14.88 -19.03
N LYS A 622 16.94 15.97 -18.34
CA LYS A 622 16.08 17.11 -18.04
C LYS A 622 14.79 16.74 -17.28
N GLY A 623 14.88 15.77 -16.38
CA GLY A 623 13.76 15.29 -15.56
C GLY A 623 12.83 14.33 -16.28
N ALA A 624 13.22 13.76 -17.41
CA ALA A 624 12.47 12.71 -18.08
C ALA A 624 12.55 11.37 -17.33
N VAL A 625 13.65 11.12 -16.62
CA VAL A 625 13.89 9.90 -15.85
C VAL A 625 14.31 10.29 -14.44
N SER A 626 13.60 9.75 -13.45
CA SER A 626 14.00 9.82 -12.04
C SER A 626 14.60 8.49 -11.61
N ALA A 627 15.84 8.51 -11.09
CA ALA A 627 16.60 7.33 -10.68
C ALA A 627 17.12 7.51 -9.26
N ASN A 628 16.71 6.64 -8.35
CA ASN A 628 17.01 6.72 -6.92
C ASN A 628 17.67 5.43 -6.45
N VAL A 629 18.70 5.55 -5.63
CA VAL A 629 19.36 4.42 -4.95
C VAL A 629 19.40 4.72 -3.47
N THR A 630 18.98 3.75 -2.66
CA THR A 630 18.95 3.88 -1.20
C THR A 630 19.54 2.63 -0.56
N ALA A 631 20.53 2.79 0.31
CA ALA A 631 20.99 1.75 1.21
C ALA A 631 20.43 2.03 2.62
N TYR A 632 20.02 0.97 3.32
CA TYR A 632 19.39 1.08 4.64
C TYR A 632 19.87 0.02 5.61
N ARG A 633 19.78 0.34 6.90
CA ARG A 633 19.91 -0.58 8.01
C ARG A 633 18.86 -0.26 9.07
N ILE A 634 18.06 -1.28 9.46
CA ILE A 634 17.00 -1.20 10.45
C ILE A 634 17.35 -2.18 11.55
N VAL A 635 17.43 -1.73 12.79
CA VAL A 635 17.70 -2.54 13.97
C VAL A 635 16.47 -2.50 14.87
N ASN A 636 15.73 -3.59 14.93
CA ASN A 636 14.60 -3.77 15.83
C ASN A 636 15.11 -4.48 17.07
N SER A 637 15.44 -3.73 18.10
CA SER A 637 16.01 -4.18 19.37
C SER A 637 14.95 -4.25 20.46
N ASN A 638 15.34 -4.87 21.59
CA ASN A 638 14.45 -5.05 22.73
C ASN A 638 13.16 -5.79 22.38
N GLN A 639 13.26 -6.77 21.49
CA GLN A 639 12.10 -7.63 21.19
C GLN A 639 11.80 -8.53 22.39
N VAL A 640 10.52 -8.64 22.70
CA VAL A 640 10.03 -9.50 23.79
C VAL A 640 10.31 -10.95 23.46
N GLN A 641 10.95 -11.63 24.40
CA GLN A 641 11.17 -13.09 24.38
C GLN A 641 10.82 -13.67 25.74
N SER A 642 10.37 -14.93 25.75
CA SER A 642 10.17 -15.63 27.02
C SER A 642 11.53 -15.98 27.65
N VAL A 643 11.65 -15.81 28.95
CA VAL A 643 12.79 -16.33 29.74
C VAL A 643 12.70 -17.85 29.73
N LEU A 644 13.80 -18.53 29.44
CA LEU A 644 13.82 -20.00 29.33
C LEU A 644 13.63 -20.64 30.71
N PRO A 645 12.93 -21.78 30.86
CA PRO A 645 12.63 -22.42 32.12
C PRO A 645 13.87 -22.84 32.98
N ASN A 646 15.00 -23.07 32.34
CA ASN A 646 16.27 -23.42 32.99
C ASN A 646 17.11 -22.20 33.40
N ASP A 647 16.59 -20.98 33.17
CA ASP A 647 17.32 -19.77 33.60
C ASP A 647 17.36 -19.66 35.14
N SER A 648 18.55 -19.56 35.66
CA SER A 648 18.76 -19.50 37.11
C SER A 648 18.07 -18.30 37.78
N ARG A 649 17.83 -17.22 37.04
CA ARG A 649 17.14 -16.02 37.52
C ARG A 649 15.68 -16.30 37.92
N ILE A 650 15.05 -17.35 37.38
CA ILE A 650 13.66 -17.73 37.70
C ILE A 650 13.55 -18.16 39.18
N ALA A 651 14.58 -18.78 39.75
CA ALA A 651 14.55 -19.24 41.14
C ALA A 651 14.28 -18.10 42.14
N THR A 652 14.81 -16.91 41.87
CA THR A 652 14.67 -15.71 42.69
C THR A 652 13.66 -14.70 42.15
N ALA A 653 13.06 -14.97 41.00
CA ALA A 653 12.14 -14.06 40.32
C ALA A 653 10.82 -13.89 41.12
N THR A 654 10.27 -12.67 41.07
CA THR A 654 8.92 -12.39 41.58
C THR A 654 7.87 -13.00 40.65
N ASN A 655 8.08 -12.88 39.33
CA ASN A 655 7.24 -13.49 38.30
C ASN A 655 7.87 -14.82 37.85
N LYS A 656 7.33 -15.93 38.37
CA LYS A 656 7.78 -17.30 38.01
C LYS A 656 6.94 -17.97 36.92
N THR A 657 5.80 -17.36 36.54
CA THR A 657 4.78 -18.02 35.69
C THR A 657 4.88 -17.60 34.24
N ASN A 658 5.82 -17.36 33.61
CA ASN A 658 6.02 -16.90 32.23
C ASN A 658 6.69 -15.52 32.15
N PRO A 659 7.85 -15.38 32.84
CA PRO A 659 8.58 -14.13 32.73
C PRO A 659 9.08 -13.91 31.31
N GLN A 660 9.12 -12.63 30.93
CA GLN A 660 9.58 -12.20 29.63
C GLN A 660 10.76 -11.23 29.79
N GLU A 661 11.56 -11.11 28.77
CA GLU A 661 12.69 -10.19 28.72
C GLU A 661 12.81 -9.50 27.35
N LEU A 662 13.48 -8.36 27.32
CA LEU A 662 13.72 -7.59 26.11
C LEU A 662 15.09 -7.96 25.50
N ALA A 663 15.29 -9.23 25.16
CA ALA A 663 16.57 -9.78 24.73
C ALA A 663 16.66 -9.98 23.20
N GLY A 664 15.54 -9.99 22.49
CA GLY A 664 15.52 -10.25 21.06
C GLY A 664 15.98 -9.05 20.22
N GLN A 665 16.69 -9.34 19.12
CA GLN A 665 17.04 -8.34 18.12
C GLN A 665 16.97 -8.93 16.72
N VAL A 666 16.35 -8.19 15.81
CA VAL A 666 16.32 -8.47 14.38
C VAL A 666 16.93 -7.28 13.63
N THR A 667 17.85 -7.57 12.73
CA THR A 667 18.43 -6.54 11.87
C THR A 667 18.03 -6.82 10.43
N SER A 668 17.54 -5.78 9.74
CA SER A 668 17.29 -5.76 8.31
C SER A 668 18.20 -4.74 7.65
N GLN A 669 18.88 -5.15 6.57
CA GLN A 669 19.74 -4.26 5.80
C GLN A 669 19.68 -4.61 4.31
N GLY A 670 19.84 -3.58 3.47
CA GLY A 670 19.74 -3.81 2.04
C GLY A 670 19.97 -2.57 1.20
N VAL A 671 19.79 -2.77 -0.11
CA VAL A 671 19.90 -1.72 -1.13
C VAL A 671 18.67 -1.79 -2.03
N GLU A 672 18.13 -0.62 -2.36
CA GLU A 672 16.99 -0.45 -3.26
C GLU A 672 17.35 0.50 -4.39
N VAL A 673 16.91 0.15 -5.58
CA VAL A 673 17.02 0.98 -6.80
C VAL A 673 15.63 1.17 -7.36
N ASP A 674 15.22 2.41 -7.57
CA ASP A 674 13.93 2.77 -8.17
C ASP A 674 14.20 3.72 -9.34
N VAL A 675 13.71 3.36 -10.53
CA VAL A 675 13.83 4.17 -11.74
C VAL A 675 12.46 4.32 -12.38
N GLN A 676 12.05 5.55 -12.64
CA GLN A 676 10.78 5.85 -13.30
C GLN A 676 10.97 6.90 -14.38
N SER A 677 10.30 6.74 -15.52
CA SER A 677 10.29 7.75 -16.57
C SER A 677 8.93 8.43 -16.70
N LYS A 678 8.95 9.66 -17.15
CA LYS A 678 7.79 10.27 -17.82
C LYS A 678 7.61 9.64 -19.21
N PRO A 679 6.43 9.77 -19.83
CA PRO A 679 6.29 9.41 -21.22
C PRO A 679 7.23 10.25 -22.12
N VAL A 680 8.12 9.59 -22.84
CA VAL A 680 9.03 10.19 -23.84
C VAL A 680 8.78 9.49 -25.17
N TYR A 681 8.35 10.24 -26.17
CA TYR A 681 7.93 9.70 -27.48
C TYR A 681 6.96 8.53 -27.38
N GLY A 682 6.05 8.59 -26.39
CA GLY A 682 5.06 7.54 -26.12
C GLY A 682 5.53 6.39 -25.24
N ALA A 683 6.82 6.25 -24.98
CA ALA A 683 7.37 5.24 -24.10
C ALA A 683 7.46 5.74 -22.65
N SER A 684 7.04 4.92 -21.70
CA SER A 684 7.30 5.13 -20.26
C SER A 684 7.67 3.81 -19.61
N PHE A 685 8.46 3.87 -18.55
CA PHE A 685 8.85 2.69 -17.80
C PHE A 685 8.98 2.97 -16.30
N ILE A 686 8.80 1.91 -15.53
CA ILE A 686 9.09 1.82 -14.10
C ILE A 686 9.95 0.58 -13.92
N ALA A 687 11.11 0.73 -13.29
CA ALA A 687 12.00 -0.39 -12.99
C ALA A 687 12.48 -0.28 -11.54
N GLY A 688 12.63 -1.41 -10.89
CA GLY A 688 13.11 -1.47 -9.52
C GLY A 688 13.86 -2.77 -9.22
N TYR A 689 14.79 -2.67 -8.29
CA TYR A 689 15.49 -3.81 -7.73
C TYR A 689 15.70 -3.58 -6.23
N SER A 690 15.55 -4.64 -5.45
CA SER A 690 15.88 -4.62 -4.02
C SER A 690 16.64 -5.87 -3.62
N TYR A 691 17.69 -5.66 -2.85
CA TYR A 691 18.33 -6.67 -2.03
C TYR A 691 17.98 -6.43 -0.57
N ASN A 692 17.54 -7.46 0.14
CA ASN A 692 17.20 -7.42 1.56
C ASN A 692 17.79 -8.63 2.28
N ASN A 693 18.46 -8.37 3.39
CA ASN A 693 18.88 -9.40 4.34
C ASN A 693 18.31 -9.07 5.73
N THR A 694 17.31 -9.84 6.17
CA THR A 694 16.66 -9.70 7.48
C THR A 694 16.89 -10.97 8.29
N ALA A 695 17.58 -10.85 9.42
CA ALA A 695 17.97 -11.98 10.27
C ALA A 695 17.95 -11.64 11.76
N TYR A 696 17.85 -12.68 12.57
CA TYR A 696 18.06 -12.58 14.00
C TYR A 696 19.52 -12.25 14.29
N THR A 697 19.78 -11.16 14.99
CA THR A 697 21.11 -10.77 15.44
C THR A 697 21.32 -11.08 16.93
N ASN A 698 20.21 -11.22 17.68
CA ASN A 698 20.19 -11.77 19.03
C ASN A 698 18.86 -12.49 19.30
N SER A 699 18.89 -13.68 19.91
CA SER A 699 17.70 -14.44 20.30
C SER A 699 18.07 -15.53 21.32
N THR A 700 17.17 -15.77 22.27
CA THR A 700 17.26 -16.90 23.18
C THR A 700 16.92 -18.22 22.49
N LEU A 701 16.06 -18.19 21.44
CA LEU A 701 15.54 -19.39 20.78
C LEU A 701 16.24 -19.73 19.46
N TYR A 702 16.72 -18.72 18.70
CA TYR A 702 17.24 -18.92 17.36
C TYR A 702 18.72 -18.58 17.25
N ASP A 703 19.43 -19.24 16.35
CA ASP A 703 20.82 -18.94 16.08
C ASP A 703 20.97 -17.55 15.44
N LYS A 704 22.06 -16.88 15.79
CA LYS A 704 22.45 -15.64 15.16
C LYS A 704 22.67 -15.86 13.65
N GLY A 705 22.05 -15.01 12.84
CA GLY A 705 22.09 -15.11 11.40
C GLY A 705 20.93 -15.92 10.78
N SER A 706 20.09 -16.57 11.58
CA SER A 706 18.86 -17.21 11.08
C SER A 706 17.98 -16.17 10.38
N ARG A 707 17.69 -16.41 9.08
CA ARG A 707 16.86 -15.49 8.26
C ARG A 707 15.43 -15.41 8.80
N LEU A 708 14.88 -14.23 8.77
CA LEU A 708 13.45 -14.03 9.05
C LEU A 708 12.64 -14.65 7.92
N ARG A 709 11.60 -15.41 8.29
CA ARG A 709 10.74 -16.12 7.33
C ARG A 709 9.95 -15.15 6.45
N TYR A 710 9.47 -15.62 5.31
CA TYR A 710 8.60 -14.97 4.33
C TYR A 710 9.25 -13.83 3.54
N ASN A 711 10.50 -13.49 3.82
CA ASN A 711 11.20 -12.38 3.20
C ASN A 711 12.08 -12.86 2.05
N PRO A 712 11.84 -12.42 0.79
CA PRO A 712 12.75 -12.66 -0.31
C PRO A 712 14.03 -11.85 -0.12
N ALA A 713 15.19 -12.43 -0.46
CA ALA A 713 16.44 -11.68 -0.49
C ALA A 713 16.50 -10.72 -1.68
N HIS A 714 15.85 -11.07 -2.77
CA HIS A 714 15.87 -10.30 -4.00
C HIS A 714 14.45 -10.12 -4.53
N THR A 715 14.11 -8.89 -4.91
CA THR A 715 12.94 -8.58 -5.73
C THR A 715 13.35 -7.68 -6.88
N ALA A 716 12.70 -7.81 -8.02
CA ALA A 716 12.90 -6.92 -9.15
C ALA A 716 11.57 -6.71 -9.90
N ASN A 717 11.40 -5.54 -10.47
CA ASN A 717 10.22 -5.21 -11.28
C ASN A 717 10.63 -4.41 -12.51
N LEU A 718 9.87 -4.60 -13.58
CA LEU A 718 9.96 -3.80 -14.79
C LEU A 718 8.57 -3.67 -15.38
N SER A 719 8.09 -2.46 -15.53
CA SER A 719 6.87 -2.13 -16.26
C SER A 719 7.22 -1.20 -17.41
N MET A 720 6.85 -1.55 -18.61
CA MET A 720 7.03 -0.74 -19.82
C MET A 720 5.69 -0.50 -20.48
N LEU A 721 5.45 0.70 -20.90
CA LEU A 721 4.26 1.10 -21.63
C LEU A 721 4.67 1.89 -22.87
N TYR A 722 4.02 1.62 -23.98
CA TYR A 722 4.16 2.37 -25.21
C TYR A 722 2.80 2.81 -25.77
N SER A 723 2.65 4.12 -25.99
CA SER A 723 1.49 4.72 -26.64
C SER A 723 1.86 5.09 -28.07
N PHE A 724 1.25 4.45 -29.04
CA PHE A 724 1.61 4.55 -30.45
C PHE A 724 1.26 5.91 -31.09
N GLY A 725 0.35 6.68 -30.47
CA GLY A 725 -0.09 7.97 -31.00
C GLY A 725 1.02 8.99 -31.19
N SER A 726 2.09 8.92 -30.40
CA SER A 726 3.24 9.83 -30.55
C SER A 726 4.15 9.48 -31.73
N ALA A 727 4.12 8.23 -32.22
CA ALA A 727 4.93 7.78 -33.36
C ALA A 727 4.24 7.90 -34.73
N PHE A 728 2.91 7.74 -34.76
CA PHE A 728 2.16 7.59 -36.00
C PHE A 728 1.26 8.78 -36.37
N GLY A 729 1.32 9.87 -35.63
CA GLY A 729 0.57 11.10 -35.91
C GLY A 729 -0.95 10.95 -35.77
N ASN A 730 -1.67 12.03 -36.05
CA ASN A 730 -3.07 12.19 -35.69
C ASN A 730 -4.10 11.46 -36.58
N ASN A 731 -3.73 11.08 -37.81
CA ASN A 731 -4.64 10.47 -38.78
C ASN A 731 -4.54 8.94 -38.88
N SER A 732 -3.72 8.32 -38.03
CA SER A 732 -3.53 6.87 -38.03
C SER A 732 -4.46 6.19 -37.03
N PHE A 733 -5.03 5.05 -37.41
CA PHE A 733 -5.72 4.11 -36.53
C PHE A 733 -4.85 3.76 -35.29
N LEU A 734 -3.54 3.69 -35.47
CA LEU A 734 -2.57 3.38 -34.41
C LEU A 734 -2.48 4.47 -33.34
N ARG A 735 -3.04 5.66 -33.56
CA ARG A 735 -3.02 6.73 -32.54
C ARG A 735 -3.63 6.33 -31.19
N GLY A 736 -4.71 5.56 -31.24
CA GLY A 736 -5.40 5.10 -30.03
C GLY A 736 -4.77 3.88 -29.36
N LEU A 737 -3.79 3.25 -30.03
CA LEU A 737 -3.20 2.01 -29.56
C LEU A 737 -2.16 2.25 -28.47
N SER A 738 -2.16 1.40 -27.45
CA SER A 738 -1.11 1.29 -26.42
C SER A 738 -0.81 -0.17 -26.12
N ALA A 739 0.45 -0.47 -25.82
CA ALA A 739 0.89 -1.80 -25.42
C ALA A 739 1.74 -1.69 -24.16
N GLY A 740 1.60 -2.65 -23.26
CA GLY A 740 2.34 -2.67 -22.00
C GLY A 740 2.79 -4.06 -21.63
N VAL A 741 3.92 -4.11 -20.92
CA VAL A 741 4.48 -5.31 -20.31
C VAL A 741 4.85 -4.99 -18.88
N THR A 742 4.50 -5.88 -17.96
CA THR A 742 4.89 -5.79 -16.56
C THR A 742 5.52 -7.11 -16.14
N THR A 743 6.72 -7.04 -15.60
CA THR A 743 7.45 -8.21 -15.09
C THR A 743 7.79 -7.99 -13.63
N TYR A 744 7.56 -9.01 -12.83
CA TYR A 744 7.84 -9.00 -11.40
C TYR A 744 8.55 -10.28 -10.97
N TYR A 745 9.73 -10.11 -10.40
CA TYR A 745 10.55 -11.21 -9.85
C TYR A 745 10.51 -11.16 -8.32
N VAL A 746 10.23 -12.29 -7.71
CA VAL A 746 10.37 -12.54 -6.27
C VAL A 746 11.33 -13.68 -6.07
N GLY A 747 12.41 -13.44 -5.33
CA GLY A 747 13.42 -14.46 -5.01
C GLY A 747 12.89 -15.57 -4.11
N ASP A 748 13.73 -16.56 -3.89
CA ASP A 748 13.44 -17.64 -2.96
C ASP A 748 13.16 -17.12 -1.54
N ARG A 749 12.21 -17.76 -0.89
CA ARG A 749 11.75 -17.41 0.48
C ARG A 749 11.73 -18.67 1.33
N LEU A 750 11.72 -18.47 2.63
CA LEU A 750 11.56 -19.52 3.61
C LEU A 750 10.23 -19.34 4.33
N ALA A 751 9.38 -20.35 4.31
CA ALA A 751 8.18 -20.47 5.13
C ALA A 751 8.40 -21.52 6.23
N GLY A 752 7.34 -22.03 6.81
CA GLY A 752 7.43 -23.00 7.91
C GLY A 752 7.87 -22.35 9.21
N ARG A 753 8.72 -23.01 9.96
CA ARG A 753 9.24 -22.50 11.25
C ARG A 753 10.76 -22.63 11.31
N ASN A 754 11.41 -21.58 11.81
CA ASN A 754 12.85 -21.62 12.05
C ASN A 754 13.19 -22.70 13.08
N ASN A 755 14.25 -23.45 12.84
CA ASN A 755 14.81 -24.36 13.80
C ASN A 755 15.25 -23.59 15.04
N ARG A 756 14.95 -24.17 16.21
CA ARG A 756 15.31 -23.61 17.50
C ARG A 756 16.58 -24.26 18.01
N LYS A 757 17.45 -23.47 18.62
CA LYS A 757 18.66 -23.99 19.27
C LYS A 757 18.38 -24.63 20.62
N VAL A 758 17.26 -24.27 21.23
CA VAL A 758 16.84 -24.79 22.53
C VAL A 758 15.36 -25.17 22.55
N ASN A 759 15.01 -26.16 23.35
CA ASN A 759 13.63 -26.53 23.61
C ASN A 759 12.99 -25.48 24.52
N PRO A 760 11.93 -24.78 24.11
CA PRO A 760 11.29 -23.76 24.95
C PRO A 760 10.57 -24.34 26.17
N ALA A 761 10.30 -25.65 26.23
CA ALA A 761 9.62 -26.28 27.35
C ALA A 761 10.51 -26.49 28.57
N ASP A 762 11.81 -26.69 28.38
CA ASP A 762 12.80 -26.97 29.46
C ASP A 762 14.07 -26.12 29.33
N GLY A 763 14.24 -25.37 28.23
CA GLY A 763 15.40 -24.53 27.97
C GLY A 763 16.67 -25.29 27.63
N GLN A 764 16.62 -26.63 27.50
CA GLN A 764 17.79 -27.43 27.13
C GLN A 764 18.07 -27.35 25.62
N PRO A 765 19.33 -27.44 25.19
CA PRO A 765 19.66 -27.51 23.79
C PRO A 765 18.93 -28.69 23.11
N TRP A 766 18.37 -28.46 21.94
CA TRP A 766 17.89 -29.53 21.08
C TRP A 766 19.08 -30.36 20.59
N PRO A 767 19.04 -31.70 20.70
CA PRO A 767 19.97 -32.53 19.97
C PRO A 767 19.88 -32.22 18.47
N THR A 768 21.01 -32.24 17.77
CA THR A 768 21.08 -31.89 16.38
C THR A 768 20.04 -32.65 15.55
N GLY A 769 19.20 -31.96 14.80
CA GLY A 769 18.17 -32.53 13.93
C GLY A 769 16.90 -33.04 14.61
N THR A 770 16.75 -32.88 15.94
CA THR A 770 15.58 -33.35 16.70
C THR A 770 14.50 -32.29 16.93
N ASP A 771 14.76 -31.00 16.63
CA ASP A 771 13.71 -29.98 16.67
C ASP A 771 12.64 -30.34 15.63
N PRO A 772 11.36 -30.45 16.05
CA PRO A 772 10.26 -30.75 15.13
C PRO A 772 9.97 -29.62 14.11
N PHE A 773 10.53 -28.42 14.33
CA PHE A 773 10.32 -27.30 13.42
C PHE A 773 11.25 -27.40 12.21
N LYS A 774 10.67 -27.12 11.03
CA LYS A 774 11.39 -27.13 9.75
C LYS A 774 11.01 -25.94 8.90
N LEU A 775 11.90 -25.54 8.05
CA LEU A 775 11.65 -24.54 7.04
C LEU A 775 11.02 -25.16 5.78
N ILE A 776 10.09 -24.42 5.16
CA ILE A 776 9.53 -24.74 3.85
C ILE A 776 10.23 -23.85 2.82
N ALA A 777 10.89 -24.45 1.84
CA ALA A 777 11.44 -23.72 0.72
C ALA A 777 10.31 -23.27 -0.22
N VAL A 778 10.15 -21.97 -0.40
CA VAL A 778 9.19 -21.39 -1.35
C VAL A 778 9.98 -20.91 -2.57
N PRO A 779 9.76 -21.50 -3.76
CA PRO A 779 10.55 -21.21 -4.94
C PRO A 779 10.41 -19.75 -5.39
N ASN A 780 11.47 -19.23 -6.00
CA ASN A 780 11.42 -17.97 -6.71
C ASN A 780 10.49 -18.08 -7.94
N TYR A 781 10.01 -16.94 -8.41
CA TYR A 781 9.21 -16.88 -9.64
C TYR A 781 9.36 -15.54 -10.37
N VAL A 782 9.07 -15.57 -11.66
CA VAL A 782 8.94 -14.39 -12.50
C VAL A 782 7.53 -14.36 -13.05
N GLN A 783 6.73 -13.41 -12.60
CA GLN A 783 5.43 -13.17 -13.21
C GLN A 783 5.59 -12.20 -14.39
N PHE A 784 5.01 -12.55 -15.51
CA PHE A 784 5.01 -11.76 -16.73
C PHE A 784 3.59 -11.45 -17.16
N ASP A 785 3.24 -10.17 -17.23
CA ASP A 785 1.93 -9.68 -17.64
C ASP A 785 2.08 -8.87 -18.93
N ALA A 786 1.14 -9.04 -19.87
CA ALA A 786 1.05 -8.26 -21.09
C ALA A 786 -0.30 -7.54 -21.17
N SER A 787 -0.31 -6.34 -21.72
CA SER A 787 -1.52 -5.55 -21.88
C SER A 787 -1.58 -4.86 -23.25
N LEU A 788 -2.79 -4.73 -23.78
CA LEU A 788 -3.09 -3.99 -24.99
C LEU A 788 -4.27 -3.07 -24.74
N GLY A 789 -4.18 -1.83 -25.14
CA GLY A 789 -5.22 -0.84 -25.01
C GLY A 789 -5.51 -0.14 -26.33
N TYR A 790 -6.76 0.17 -26.59
CA TYR A 790 -7.19 0.98 -27.71
C TYR A 790 -8.19 2.02 -27.24
N SER A 791 -7.94 3.29 -27.57
CA SER A 791 -8.83 4.40 -27.23
C SER A 791 -9.22 5.13 -28.50
N TYR A 792 -10.53 5.32 -28.68
CA TYR A 792 -11.10 6.07 -29.81
C TYR A 792 -12.18 7.00 -29.29
N GLU A 793 -11.96 8.31 -29.47
CA GLU A 793 -12.83 9.37 -28.93
C GLU A 793 -13.11 9.16 -27.44
N ARG A 794 -14.35 8.85 -27.08
CA ARG A 794 -14.80 8.62 -25.72
C ARG A 794 -14.75 7.16 -25.29
N PHE A 795 -14.47 6.22 -26.21
CA PHE A 795 -14.39 4.80 -25.91
C PHE A 795 -12.96 4.35 -25.66
N SER A 796 -12.78 3.45 -24.72
CA SER A 796 -11.52 2.72 -24.54
C SER A 796 -11.78 1.25 -24.25
N LEU A 797 -10.93 0.40 -24.83
CA LEU A 797 -10.87 -1.03 -24.56
C LEU A 797 -9.46 -1.37 -24.12
N ARG A 798 -9.32 -2.07 -23.00
CA ARG A 798 -8.03 -2.58 -22.50
C ARG A 798 -8.14 -4.05 -22.20
N VAL A 799 -7.15 -4.82 -22.65
CA VAL A 799 -7.03 -6.25 -22.40
C VAL A 799 -5.72 -6.49 -21.65
N LYS A 800 -5.75 -7.33 -20.64
CA LYS A 800 -4.57 -7.79 -19.88
C LYS A 800 -4.54 -9.31 -19.84
N LEU A 801 -3.38 -9.87 -20.09
CA LEU A 801 -3.02 -11.26 -19.84
C LEU A 801 -2.04 -11.27 -18.67
N ALA A 802 -2.45 -11.81 -17.55
CA ALA A 802 -1.64 -11.89 -16.35
C ALA A 802 -1.05 -13.30 -16.20
N ASN A 803 0.16 -13.38 -15.62
CA ASN A 803 0.94 -14.61 -15.47
C ASN A 803 1.04 -15.40 -16.78
N LEU A 804 1.50 -14.74 -17.84
CA LEU A 804 1.53 -15.30 -19.20
C LEU A 804 2.28 -16.64 -19.30
N LEU A 805 3.30 -16.83 -18.47
CA LEU A 805 4.12 -18.04 -18.42
C LEU A 805 3.52 -19.16 -17.56
N ASP A 806 2.38 -18.92 -16.92
CA ASP A 806 1.70 -19.83 -15.99
C ASP A 806 2.60 -20.34 -14.84
N GLU A 807 3.43 -19.44 -14.33
CA GLU A 807 4.32 -19.72 -13.20
C GLU A 807 3.56 -20.17 -11.96
N LEU A 808 4.14 -21.06 -11.19
CA LEU A 808 3.62 -21.55 -9.92
C LEU A 808 4.59 -21.18 -8.78
N SER A 809 4.09 -20.41 -7.84
CA SER A 809 4.73 -20.15 -6.55
C SER A 809 3.63 -19.93 -5.50
N TYR A 810 4.01 -19.56 -4.29
CA TYR A 810 3.07 -19.50 -3.17
C TYR A 810 3.28 -18.25 -2.35
N ASN A 811 2.18 -17.67 -1.86
CA ASN A 811 2.16 -16.71 -0.77
C ASN A 811 1.86 -17.49 0.52
N VAL A 812 2.67 -17.32 1.55
CA VAL A 812 2.58 -18.14 2.75
C VAL A 812 2.38 -17.23 3.96
N HIS A 813 1.23 -17.36 4.61
CA HIS A 813 0.93 -16.60 5.83
C HIS A 813 1.57 -17.23 7.07
N ASP A 814 1.51 -18.57 7.18
CA ASP A 814 2.09 -19.35 8.26
C ASP A 814 2.48 -20.76 7.77
N ASP A 815 2.79 -21.67 8.71
CA ASP A 815 3.23 -23.03 8.40
C ASP A 815 2.23 -23.81 7.54
N ASN A 816 0.95 -23.49 7.65
CA ASN A 816 -0.16 -24.29 7.10
C ASN A 816 -0.98 -23.53 6.06
N SER A 817 -0.91 -22.20 6.05
CA SER A 817 -1.63 -21.36 5.09
C SER A 817 -0.73 -21.08 3.89
N VAL A 818 -0.77 -21.98 2.91
CA VAL A 818 0.00 -21.91 1.67
C VAL A 818 -0.93 -21.62 0.51
N ASN A 819 -0.92 -20.38 0.01
CA ASN A 819 -1.80 -19.91 -1.06
C ASN A 819 -1.03 -19.89 -2.39
N PRO A 820 -1.36 -20.75 -3.38
CA PRO A 820 -0.78 -20.67 -4.70
C PRO A 820 -1.06 -19.32 -5.37
N ILE A 821 -0.13 -18.82 -6.16
CA ILE A 821 -0.41 -17.64 -7.02
C ILE A 821 -1.37 -18.04 -8.15
N ALA A 822 -2.10 -17.04 -8.66
CA ALA A 822 -3.08 -17.26 -9.73
C ALA A 822 -2.40 -17.79 -11.00
N PRO A 823 -2.99 -18.78 -11.71
CA PRO A 823 -2.52 -19.22 -13.01
C PRO A 823 -2.68 -18.10 -14.05
N ARG A 824 -2.25 -18.39 -15.27
CA ARG A 824 -2.52 -17.49 -16.41
C ARG A 824 -4.00 -17.15 -16.49
N ASN A 825 -4.29 -15.86 -16.57
CA ASN A 825 -5.65 -15.36 -16.65
C ASN A 825 -5.71 -14.10 -17.52
N PHE A 826 -6.93 -13.74 -17.95
CA PHE A 826 -7.15 -12.53 -18.71
C PHE A 826 -8.20 -11.63 -18.06
N SER A 827 -8.14 -10.37 -18.36
CA SER A 827 -9.20 -9.40 -18.11
C SER A 827 -9.30 -8.40 -19.28
N ALA A 828 -10.52 -7.96 -19.55
CA ALA A 828 -10.82 -6.93 -20.53
C ALA A 828 -11.71 -5.86 -19.90
N THR A 829 -11.37 -4.59 -20.09
CA THR A 829 -12.14 -3.43 -19.62
C THR A 829 -12.56 -2.58 -20.78
N ALA A 830 -13.86 -2.45 -21.00
CA ALA A 830 -14.45 -1.45 -21.88
C ALA A 830 -14.93 -0.27 -21.04
N SER A 831 -14.63 0.96 -21.46
CA SER A 831 -15.11 2.17 -20.78
C SER A 831 -15.49 3.27 -21.74
N TYR A 832 -16.42 4.12 -21.31
CA TYR A 832 -16.90 5.30 -21.99
C TYR A 832 -16.72 6.54 -21.12
N GLN A 833 -16.13 7.60 -21.67
CA GLN A 833 -15.97 8.89 -21.02
C GLN A 833 -17.22 9.76 -21.22
N LEU A 834 -17.77 10.30 -20.16
CA LEU A 834 -18.99 11.11 -20.13
C LEU A 834 -18.75 12.55 -20.61
#